data_4041f3f513a8fa7fff77d67be8445d45
#
_entry.id   4041f3f513a8fa7fff77d67be8445d45
#
_cell.length_a   1.000
_cell.length_b   1.000
_cell.length_c   1.000
_cell.angle_alpha   90.00
_cell.angle_beta   90.00
_cell.angle_gamma   90.00
#
_symmetry.space_group_name_H-M   'P 1'
#
loop_
_entity.id
_entity.type
_entity.pdbx_description
1 polymer ?
#
loop_
_entity_poly.entity_id
_entity_poly.type
_entity_poly.pdbx_seq_one_letter_code
_entity_poly.pdbx_strand_id
1 'polypeptide(L)'
;MESFETAAPIIVLVCSLTALLFSFIKFYSVKRKSEGTDMMKSISVKIRKGAMAYLKRQYKTVGIFFAIMFFILTVLAAKRFLSPFVPFAFLTGGFFSGLSGYVGMNIATYANTRTANGVRDGLNKGLKIAFASGSVMGLTVVGLGLFDISVWFILLKFVFKLNINDVMTAMLTFGMGASSMALFARVGGGIFTKAADVGADLVGKVEVGIPEDDPRNPACIADNVGDNVGDVAGMGADLYESYVGSIISCGALASAAGLGFNGVLVPMLIAAIGIIASIIGTFFVSTKEGATQKSLLGSLRRGTYIASILSAVGSAFLIFTLLPDHSNVIWAVISGLIAGVMIGYFTEYYTSGSYNPTKNLAKSSNTGSATIIIDGIALGMSSTAIPVIIIGISVIISYFTAGGMASFEDGLYGVGLSAVGMLSTLGITLATDAYGPVADNAGGIAEMSGLPNIVREKTDALDSLGNTTAATGKGFAIGSAALTALALIVSYTDKITEMGIELNLSVTNPAVLIGLFSGAMLPFLFSAMTMRAVGRAAQKIVVEVRRQFKEIEGLIDGKAEADYETCVDICTKSSLKEMIFPAALGILAPIIVGLVLGCNGVVGMLAGALISGFALAVMMANSGGAWDNAKKYIEAGNFGGKGSENHKAAVVGDTVGDPFKDTSGPSVNILIKLLSMVSIVFAALIATYGGMGLF
;
A
#
# COMPACT_ATOMS: atom_id res chain seq x y z
N MET A 1 34.65 -1.43 18.92
CA MET A 1 33.90 -0.94 17.73
C MET A 1 33.86 -1.98 16.62
N GLU A 2 34.99 -2.53 16.16
CA GLU A 2 34.99 -3.54 15.06
C GLU A 2 34.06 -4.76 15.28
N SER A 3 33.95 -5.25 16.53
CA SER A 3 33.07 -6.39 16.84
C SER A 3 31.58 -6.04 16.72
N PHE A 4 31.19 -4.78 16.98
CA PHE A 4 29.82 -4.32 16.85
C PHE A 4 29.47 -4.02 15.40
N GLU A 5 30.38 -3.43 14.63
CA GLU A 5 30.19 -3.15 13.20
C GLU A 5 29.92 -4.43 12.38
N THR A 6 30.52 -5.56 12.76
CA THR A 6 30.20 -6.84 12.14
C THR A 6 28.96 -7.51 12.71
N ALA A 7 28.66 -7.33 13.98
CA ALA A 7 27.51 -7.96 14.64
C ALA A 7 26.16 -7.28 14.28
N ALA A 8 26.13 -5.96 14.16
CA ALA A 8 24.87 -5.23 13.96
C ALA A 8 24.12 -5.63 12.66
N PRO A 9 24.73 -5.74 11.48
CA PRO A 9 24.02 -6.22 10.29
C PRO A 9 23.55 -7.67 10.42
N ILE A 10 24.27 -8.50 11.17
CA ILE A 10 23.87 -9.88 11.47
C ILE A 10 22.64 -9.89 12.39
N ILE A 11 22.58 -9.01 13.40
CA ILE A 11 21.41 -8.86 14.27
C ILE A 11 20.18 -8.46 13.43
N VAL A 12 20.34 -7.51 12.51
CA VAL A 12 19.26 -7.10 11.60
C VAL A 12 18.77 -8.29 10.76
N LEU A 13 19.69 -9.08 10.20
CA LEU A 13 19.37 -10.29 9.45
C LEU A 13 18.65 -11.33 10.32
N VAL A 14 19.09 -11.57 11.54
CA VAL A 14 18.43 -12.51 12.48
C VAL A 14 17.02 -12.04 12.82
N CYS A 15 16.81 -10.73 13.05
CA CYS A 15 15.46 -10.19 13.30
C CYS A 15 14.55 -10.37 12.10
N SER A 16 15.04 -10.18 10.87
CA SER A 16 14.28 -10.41 9.65
C SER A 16 13.86 -11.89 9.50
N LEU A 17 14.80 -12.82 9.74
CA LEU A 17 14.52 -14.26 9.74
C LEU A 17 13.51 -14.65 10.84
N THR A 18 13.56 -13.99 12.01
CA THR A 18 12.60 -14.20 13.09
C THR A 18 11.18 -13.81 12.65
N ALA A 19 11.02 -12.68 11.93
CA ALA A 19 9.73 -12.29 11.35
C ALA A 19 9.21 -13.35 10.37
N LEU A 20 10.07 -13.84 9.48
CA LEU A 20 9.70 -14.86 8.49
C LEU A 20 9.34 -16.20 9.15
N LEU A 21 10.08 -16.61 10.17
CA LEU A 21 9.77 -17.82 10.94
C LEU A 21 8.42 -17.69 11.67
N PHE A 22 8.16 -16.54 12.30
CA PHE A 22 6.88 -16.31 12.97
C PHE A 22 5.72 -16.28 11.97
N SER A 23 5.92 -15.63 10.82
CA SER A 23 4.96 -15.63 9.71
C SER A 23 4.67 -17.08 9.24
N PHE A 24 5.68 -17.88 9.04
CA PHE A 24 5.55 -19.29 8.65
C PHE A 24 4.75 -20.12 9.69
N ILE A 25 5.05 -19.95 10.98
CA ILE A 25 4.31 -20.63 12.06
C ILE A 25 2.82 -20.23 12.04
N LYS A 26 2.54 -18.93 11.90
CA LYS A 26 1.16 -18.42 11.80
C LYS A 26 0.45 -18.92 10.54
N PHE A 27 1.13 -18.97 9.39
CA PHE A 27 0.59 -19.53 8.15
C PHE A 27 0.08 -20.96 8.35
N TYR A 28 0.89 -21.83 8.91
CA TYR A 28 0.48 -23.20 9.17
C TYR A 28 -0.59 -23.30 10.26
N SER A 29 -0.58 -22.43 11.25
CA SER A 29 -1.63 -22.36 12.27
C SER A 29 -3.00 -22.06 11.66
N VAL A 30 -3.08 -21.10 10.70
CA VAL A 30 -4.30 -20.80 9.97
C VAL A 30 -4.69 -21.98 9.07
N LYS A 31 -3.75 -22.51 8.28
CA LYS A 31 -4.00 -23.60 7.32
C LYS A 31 -4.56 -24.87 7.98
N ARG A 32 -4.20 -25.15 9.24
CA ARG A 32 -4.70 -26.32 10.00
C ARG A 32 -6.14 -26.16 10.49
N LYS A 33 -6.74 -24.96 10.44
CA LYS A 33 -8.14 -24.78 10.81
C LYS A 33 -9.07 -25.36 9.77
N SER A 34 -10.26 -25.78 10.18
CA SER A 34 -11.28 -26.36 9.31
C SER A 34 -11.81 -25.33 8.30
N GLU A 35 -12.02 -25.74 7.06
CA GLU A 35 -12.67 -24.94 6.00
C GLU A 35 -14.21 -24.92 6.10
N GLY A 36 -14.80 -25.71 6.99
CA GLY A 36 -16.25 -25.78 7.16
C GLY A 36 -16.93 -26.79 6.25
N THR A 37 -18.08 -26.44 5.69
CA THR A 37 -18.94 -27.30 4.86
C THR A 37 -18.31 -27.59 3.49
N ASP A 38 -18.82 -28.60 2.80
CA ASP A 38 -18.31 -28.95 1.45
C ASP A 38 -18.60 -27.85 0.43
N MET A 39 -19.70 -27.11 0.58
CA MET A 39 -19.98 -25.93 -0.24
C MET A 39 -18.93 -24.83 -0.02
N MET A 40 -18.61 -24.51 1.24
CA MET A 40 -17.54 -23.57 1.58
C MET A 40 -16.19 -23.96 0.98
N LYS A 41 -15.84 -25.25 1.03
CA LYS A 41 -14.61 -25.77 0.41
C LYS A 41 -14.61 -25.61 -1.10
N SER A 42 -15.73 -25.88 -1.77
CA SER A 42 -15.89 -25.73 -3.22
C SER A 42 -15.66 -24.28 -3.64
N ILE A 43 -16.29 -23.32 -2.96
CA ILE A 43 -16.13 -21.88 -3.21
C ILE A 43 -14.67 -21.45 -2.98
N SER A 44 -14.07 -21.87 -1.86
CA SER A 44 -12.67 -21.59 -1.55
C SER A 44 -11.70 -22.06 -2.63
N VAL A 45 -11.94 -23.24 -3.21
CA VAL A 45 -11.13 -23.78 -4.30
C VAL A 45 -11.26 -22.91 -5.56
N LYS A 46 -12.49 -22.47 -5.90
CA LYS A 46 -12.73 -21.59 -7.05
C LYS A 46 -12.00 -20.25 -6.89
N ILE A 47 -12.14 -19.58 -5.73
CA ILE A 47 -11.45 -18.32 -5.42
C ILE A 47 -9.93 -18.49 -5.51
N ARG A 48 -9.38 -19.53 -4.88
CA ARG A 48 -7.93 -19.81 -4.90
C ARG A 48 -7.41 -20.08 -6.30
N LYS A 49 -8.14 -20.86 -7.11
CA LYS A 49 -7.80 -21.16 -8.51
C LYS A 49 -7.78 -19.87 -9.34
N GLY A 50 -8.78 -19.00 -9.19
CA GLY A 50 -8.84 -17.70 -9.86
C GLY A 50 -7.68 -16.77 -9.48
N ALA A 51 -7.41 -16.61 -8.19
CA ALA A 51 -6.33 -15.79 -7.69
C ALA A 51 -4.95 -16.27 -8.17
N MET A 52 -4.70 -17.58 -8.14
CA MET A 52 -3.45 -18.15 -8.66
C MET A 52 -3.32 -18.00 -10.17
N ALA A 53 -4.41 -18.14 -10.93
CA ALA A 53 -4.41 -17.94 -12.38
C ALA A 53 -4.06 -16.48 -12.75
N TYR A 54 -4.64 -15.51 -12.02
CA TYR A 54 -4.33 -14.11 -12.17
C TYR A 54 -2.83 -13.83 -11.90
N LEU A 55 -2.32 -14.21 -10.72
CA LEU A 55 -0.92 -13.95 -10.36
C LEU A 55 0.07 -14.58 -11.35
N LYS A 56 -0.20 -15.81 -11.80
CA LYS A 56 0.66 -16.47 -12.79
C LYS A 56 0.75 -15.67 -14.10
N ARG A 57 -0.37 -15.10 -14.56
CA ARG A 57 -0.38 -14.27 -15.77
C ARG A 57 0.27 -12.91 -15.51
N GLN A 58 -0.02 -12.28 -14.38
CA GLN A 58 0.57 -10.99 -14.00
C GLN A 58 2.09 -11.11 -13.89
N TYR A 59 2.61 -12.09 -13.15
CA TYR A 59 4.05 -12.27 -12.98
C TYR A 59 4.78 -12.62 -14.27
N LYS A 60 4.11 -13.32 -15.21
CA LYS A 60 4.66 -13.52 -16.55
C LYS A 60 4.80 -12.20 -17.32
N THR A 61 3.80 -11.34 -17.27
CA THR A 61 3.82 -10.02 -17.94
C THR A 61 4.87 -9.11 -17.30
N VAL A 62 4.88 -9.05 -15.97
CA VAL A 62 5.86 -8.25 -15.20
C VAL A 62 7.27 -8.80 -15.39
N GLY A 63 7.46 -10.11 -15.47
CA GLY A 63 8.75 -10.75 -15.75
C GLY A 63 9.37 -10.33 -17.08
N ILE A 64 8.55 -10.13 -18.13
CA ILE A 64 9.02 -9.58 -19.41
C ILE A 64 9.53 -8.15 -19.22
N PHE A 65 8.80 -7.31 -18.50
CA PHE A 65 9.23 -5.95 -18.17
C PHE A 65 10.56 -5.96 -17.40
N PHE A 66 10.68 -6.81 -16.36
CA PHE A 66 11.92 -6.94 -15.58
C PHE A 66 13.11 -7.41 -16.43
N ALA A 67 12.90 -8.32 -17.38
CA ALA A 67 13.95 -8.77 -18.31
C ALA A 67 14.42 -7.62 -19.22
N ILE A 68 13.51 -6.82 -19.76
CA ILE A 68 13.84 -5.65 -20.61
C ILE A 68 14.61 -4.62 -19.78
N MET A 69 14.11 -4.27 -18.57
CA MET A 69 14.76 -3.28 -17.72
C MET A 69 16.13 -3.77 -17.23
N PHE A 70 16.27 -5.04 -16.88
CA PHE A 70 17.57 -5.64 -16.53
C PHE A 70 18.59 -5.48 -17.66
N PHE A 71 18.17 -5.73 -18.90
CA PHE A 71 19.03 -5.54 -20.06
C PHE A 71 19.44 -4.06 -20.22
N ILE A 72 18.49 -3.11 -20.14
CA ILE A 72 18.76 -1.68 -20.21
C ILE A 72 19.75 -1.25 -19.12
N LEU A 73 19.49 -1.63 -17.87
CA LEU A 73 20.37 -1.31 -16.74
C LEU A 73 21.76 -1.93 -16.87
N THR A 74 21.85 -3.14 -17.42
CA THR A 74 23.14 -3.80 -17.69
C THR A 74 23.95 -3.04 -18.76
N VAL A 75 23.30 -2.54 -19.82
CA VAL A 75 23.95 -1.71 -20.84
C VAL A 75 24.43 -0.37 -20.24
N LEU A 76 23.63 0.25 -19.36
CA LEU A 76 24.03 1.49 -18.68
C LEU A 76 25.19 1.24 -17.70
N ALA A 77 25.20 0.12 -16.99
CA ALA A 77 26.30 -0.27 -16.13
C ALA A 77 27.58 -0.57 -16.92
N ALA A 78 27.48 -1.25 -18.06
CA ALA A 78 28.62 -1.49 -18.97
C ALA A 78 29.21 -0.17 -19.53
N LYS A 79 28.38 0.85 -19.73
CA LYS A 79 28.80 2.20 -20.11
C LYS A 79 29.27 3.07 -18.95
N ARG A 80 29.34 2.53 -17.72
CA ARG A 80 29.76 3.19 -16.48
C ARG A 80 28.83 4.34 -16.01
N PHE A 81 27.58 4.39 -16.47
CA PHE A 81 26.56 5.28 -15.90
C PHE A 81 26.03 4.79 -14.55
N LEU A 82 26.11 3.48 -14.31
CA LEU A 82 25.62 2.82 -13.12
C LEU A 82 26.66 1.86 -12.53
N SER A 83 26.55 1.58 -11.24
CA SER A 83 27.30 0.50 -10.61
C SER A 83 26.92 -0.87 -11.21
N PRO A 84 27.85 -1.82 -11.36
CA PRO A 84 27.56 -3.18 -11.84
C PRO A 84 26.53 -3.95 -11.00
N PHE A 85 26.30 -3.54 -9.75
CA PHE A 85 25.35 -4.18 -8.85
C PHE A 85 23.90 -3.77 -9.09
N VAL A 86 23.67 -2.62 -9.73
CA VAL A 86 22.34 -2.03 -9.97
C VAL A 86 21.35 -2.97 -10.67
N PRO A 87 21.70 -3.64 -11.79
CA PRO A 87 20.77 -4.56 -12.45
C PRO A 87 20.28 -5.68 -11.55
N PHE A 88 21.18 -6.22 -10.74
CA PHE A 88 20.87 -7.33 -9.81
C PHE A 88 20.05 -6.85 -8.62
N ALA A 89 20.37 -5.69 -8.06
CA ALA A 89 19.59 -5.07 -6.98
C ALA A 89 18.15 -4.76 -7.44
N PHE A 90 17.98 -4.27 -8.67
CA PHE A 90 16.66 -4.10 -9.29
C PHE A 90 15.86 -5.41 -9.36
N LEU A 91 16.48 -6.52 -9.76
CA LEU A 91 15.80 -7.82 -9.81
C LEU A 91 15.38 -8.32 -8.44
N THR A 92 16.27 -8.25 -7.43
CA THR A 92 15.95 -8.75 -6.09
C THR A 92 14.84 -7.93 -5.43
N GLY A 93 14.88 -6.60 -5.54
CA GLY A 93 13.81 -5.73 -5.05
C GLY A 93 12.45 -6.06 -5.62
N GLY A 94 12.37 -6.27 -6.93
CA GLY A 94 11.14 -6.71 -7.58
C GLY A 94 10.72 -8.14 -7.19
N PHE A 95 11.66 -9.05 -7.09
CA PHE A 95 11.38 -10.43 -6.68
C PHE A 95 10.80 -10.52 -5.28
N PHE A 96 11.42 -9.89 -4.27
CA PHE A 96 10.93 -9.95 -2.89
C PHE A 96 9.64 -9.15 -2.68
N SER A 97 9.45 -8.04 -3.42
CA SER A 97 8.16 -7.33 -3.45
C SER A 97 7.05 -8.24 -3.98
N GLY A 98 7.27 -8.91 -5.12
CA GLY A 98 6.31 -9.86 -5.67
C GLY A 98 6.09 -11.08 -4.77
N LEU A 99 7.14 -11.60 -4.14
CA LEU A 99 7.04 -12.73 -3.20
C LEU A 99 6.20 -12.37 -1.97
N SER A 100 6.32 -11.14 -1.46
CA SER A 100 5.50 -10.66 -0.33
C SER A 100 4.01 -10.64 -0.68
N GLY A 101 3.66 -10.12 -1.88
CA GLY A 101 2.30 -10.15 -2.39
C GLY A 101 1.76 -11.59 -2.61
N TYR A 102 2.60 -12.48 -3.15
CA TYR A 102 2.23 -13.89 -3.33
C TYR A 102 1.91 -14.60 -2.02
N VAL A 103 2.77 -14.43 -1.00
CA VAL A 103 2.55 -15.05 0.32
C VAL A 103 1.29 -14.49 0.97
N GLY A 104 1.09 -13.17 0.91
CA GLY A 104 -0.10 -12.50 1.44
C GLY A 104 -1.39 -12.97 0.81
N MET A 105 -1.46 -12.99 -0.53
CA MET A 105 -2.63 -13.52 -1.24
C MET A 105 -2.87 -15.01 -0.92
N ASN A 106 -1.82 -15.78 -0.85
CA ASN A 106 -1.95 -17.21 -0.59
C ASN A 106 -2.56 -17.47 0.79
N ILE A 107 -2.07 -16.82 1.84
CA ILE A 107 -2.66 -16.98 3.18
C ILE A 107 -4.08 -16.43 3.25
N ALA A 108 -4.39 -15.30 2.59
CA ALA A 108 -5.73 -14.72 2.56
C ALA A 108 -6.74 -15.70 1.96
N THR A 109 -6.44 -16.30 0.80
CA THR A 109 -7.31 -17.30 0.17
C THR A 109 -7.52 -18.55 1.01
N TYR A 110 -6.58 -18.93 1.88
CA TYR A 110 -6.80 -19.96 2.88
C TYR A 110 -7.61 -19.48 4.08
N ALA A 111 -7.46 -18.22 4.47
CA ALA A 111 -8.09 -17.66 5.67
C ALA A 111 -9.57 -17.33 5.45
N ASN A 112 -9.98 -16.89 4.26
CA ASN A 112 -11.34 -16.45 3.95
C ASN A 112 -12.39 -17.45 4.45
N THR A 113 -12.36 -18.68 3.97
CA THR A 113 -13.28 -19.75 4.35
C THR A 113 -13.16 -20.15 5.81
N ARG A 114 -11.92 -20.17 6.34
CA ARG A 114 -11.65 -20.53 7.74
C ARG A 114 -12.16 -19.47 8.70
N THR A 115 -12.14 -18.20 8.28
CA THR A 115 -12.73 -17.07 9.02
C THR A 115 -14.23 -17.22 9.06
N ALA A 116 -14.89 -17.44 7.91
CA ALA A 116 -16.34 -17.72 7.84
C ALA A 116 -16.75 -18.89 8.74
N ASN A 117 -16.02 -20.01 8.71
CA ASN A 117 -16.28 -21.14 9.58
C ASN A 117 -16.00 -20.83 11.06
N GLY A 118 -14.95 -20.05 11.35
CA GLY A 118 -14.61 -19.65 12.72
C GLY A 118 -15.66 -18.76 13.37
N VAL A 119 -16.31 -17.91 12.57
CA VAL A 119 -17.40 -17.01 13.02
C VAL A 119 -18.63 -17.82 13.48
N ARG A 120 -18.90 -19.00 12.91
CA ARG A 120 -19.97 -19.88 13.36
C ARG A 120 -19.83 -20.22 14.85
N ASP A 121 -18.60 -20.45 15.30
CA ASP A 121 -18.33 -20.78 16.69
C ASP A 121 -18.24 -19.54 17.59
N GLY A 122 -17.95 -18.36 17.03
CA GLY A 122 -17.87 -17.09 17.76
C GLY A 122 -17.12 -15.99 17.03
N LEU A 123 -17.51 -14.74 17.28
CA LEU A 123 -16.93 -13.55 16.66
C LEU A 123 -15.40 -13.43 16.90
N ASN A 124 -14.96 -13.67 18.13
CA ASN A 124 -13.54 -13.63 18.50
C ASN A 124 -12.70 -14.69 17.77
N LYS A 125 -13.29 -15.86 17.47
CA LYS A 125 -12.59 -16.93 16.76
C LYS A 125 -12.38 -16.56 15.28
N GLY A 126 -13.39 -15.96 14.65
CA GLY A 126 -13.26 -15.39 13.30
C GLY A 126 -12.20 -14.29 13.26
N LEU A 127 -12.29 -13.30 14.16
CA LEU A 127 -11.31 -12.21 14.27
C LEU A 127 -9.87 -12.75 14.38
N LYS A 128 -9.63 -13.71 15.25
CA LYS A 128 -8.29 -14.29 15.43
C LYS A 128 -7.74 -14.97 14.19
N ILE A 129 -8.60 -15.61 13.37
CA ILE A 129 -8.17 -16.26 12.13
C ILE A 129 -7.83 -15.21 11.08
N ALA A 130 -8.72 -14.24 10.85
CA ALA A 130 -8.50 -13.16 9.88
C ALA A 130 -7.28 -12.31 10.26
N PHE A 131 -7.13 -11.91 11.53
CA PHE A 131 -5.97 -11.18 12.02
C PHE A 131 -4.67 -11.99 11.94
N ALA A 132 -4.72 -13.31 12.15
CA ALA A 132 -3.55 -14.18 11.96
C ALA A 132 -3.12 -14.20 10.49
N SER A 133 -4.04 -14.19 9.55
CA SER A 133 -3.75 -14.02 8.11
C SER A 133 -3.08 -12.68 7.82
N GLY A 134 -3.64 -11.59 8.33
CA GLY A 134 -3.04 -10.26 8.23
C GLY A 134 -1.63 -10.21 8.84
N SER A 135 -1.43 -10.88 10.00
CA SER A 135 -0.10 -10.96 10.64
C SER A 135 0.92 -11.70 9.78
N VAL A 136 0.52 -12.76 9.06
CA VAL A 136 1.40 -13.43 8.07
C VAL A 136 1.82 -12.44 7.00
N MET A 137 0.87 -11.67 6.47
CA MET A 137 1.15 -10.66 5.46
C MET A 137 2.12 -9.59 5.97
N GLY A 138 1.78 -8.94 7.09
CA GLY A 138 2.56 -7.84 7.64
C GLY A 138 4.00 -8.24 7.99
N LEU A 139 4.16 -9.39 8.65
CA LEU A 139 5.50 -9.87 9.04
C LEU A 139 6.31 -10.45 7.86
N THR A 140 5.63 -10.94 6.81
CA THR A 140 6.33 -11.33 5.57
C THR A 140 6.89 -10.11 4.86
N VAL A 141 6.12 -9.02 4.74
CA VAL A 141 6.56 -7.78 4.09
C VAL A 141 7.79 -7.19 4.79
N VAL A 142 7.71 -6.95 6.10
CA VAL A 142 8.84 -6.37 6.84
C VAL A 142 10.01 -7.34 6.96
N GLY A 143 9.74 -8.64 7.06
CA GLY A 143 10.75 -9.68 7.12
C GLY A 143 11.54 -9.80 5.81
N LEU A 144 10.87 -9.91 4.66
CA LEU A 144 11.53 -9.98 3.35
C LEU A 144 12.24 -8.67 3.01
N GLY A 145 11.63 -7.50 3.32
CA GLY A 145 12.25 -6.20 3.07
C GLY A 145 13.55 -6.03 3.83
N LEU A 146 13.54 -6.30 5.13
CA LEU A 146 14.74 -6.16 5.95
C LEU A 146 15.78 -7.26 5.66
N PHE A 147 15.33 -8.47 5.27
CA PHE A 147 16.20 -9.55 4.82
C PHE A 147 17.02 -9.13 3.59
N ASP A 148 16.35 -8.63 2.56
CA ASP A 148 16.99 -8.23 1.30
C ASP A 148 17.97 -7.07 1.51
N ILE A 149 17.55 -6.03 2.25
CA ILE A 149 18.43 -4.91 2.65
C ILE A 149 19.68 -5.44 3.39
N SER A 150 19.49 -6.33 4.36
CA SER A 150 20.61 -6.87 5.17
C SER A 150 21.59 -7.68 4.33
N VAL A 151 21.08 -8.54 3.45
CA VAL A 151 21.91 -9.35 2.55
C VAL A 151 22.71 -8.47 1.62
N TRP A 152 22.09 -7.48 0.96
CA TRP A 152 22.80 -6.53 0.11
C TRP A 152 23.83 -5.71 0.87
N PHE A 153 23.50 -5.21 2.05
CA PHE A 153 24.44 -4.46 2.88
C PHE A 153 25.65 -5.30 3.26
N ILE A 154 25.43 -6.54 3.72
CA ILE A 154 26.51 -7.47 4.10
C ILE A 154 27.39 -7.81 2.87
N LEU A 155 26.79 -8.12 1.73
CA LEU A 155 27.51 -8.44 0.50
C LEU A 155 28.38 -7.26 0.04
N LEU A 156 27.79 -6.07 -0.09
CA LEU A 156 28.51 -4.91 -0.61
C LEU A 156 29.60 -4.44 0.36
N LYS A 157 29.31 -4.38 1.66
CA LYS A 157 30.25 -3.86 2.67
C LYS A 157 31.36 -4.83 3.03
N PHE A 158 31.02 -6.10 3.29
CA PHE A 158 31.98 -7.04 3.87
C PHE A 158 32.57 -8.02 2.84
N VAL A 159 31.81 -8.41 1.79
CA VAL A 159 32.32 -9.31 0.75
C VAL A 159 33.03 -8.51 -0.35
N PHE A 160 32.35 -7.50 -0.91
CA PHE A 160 32.95 -6.65 -1.95
C PHE A 160 33.79 -5.49 -1.39
N LYS A 161 33.76 -5.26 -0.07
CA LYS A 161 34.55 -4.25 0.65
C LYS A 161 34.40 -2.82 0.10
N LEU A 162 33.22 -2.45 -0.34
CA LEU A 162 32.95 -1.10 -0.79
C LEU A 162 32.96 -0.11 0.37
N ASN A 163 33.27 1.15 0.09
CA ASN A 163 33.05 2.22 1.06
C ASN A 163 31.54 2.44 1.30
N ILE A 164 31.19 3.12 2.38
CA ILE A 164 29.77 3.22 2.81
C ILE A 164 28.92 4.02 1.81
N ASN A 165 29.49 5.05 1.18
CA ASN A 165 28.80 5.86 0.17
C ASN A 165 28.45 5.04 -1.08
N ASP A 166 29.41 4.22 -1.56
CA ASP A 166 29.16 3.33 -2.71
C ASP A 166 28.14 2.25 -2.38
N VAL A 167 28.12 1.73 -1.13
CA VAL A 167 27.12 0.79 -0.65
C VAL A 167 25.72 1.45 -0.74
N MET A 168 25.56 2.64 -0.16
CA MET A 168 24.28 3.34 -0.15
C MET A 168 23.82 3.72 -1.56
N THR A 169 24.72 4.20 -2.39
CA THR A 169 24.43 4.52 -3.80
C THR A 169 23.96 3.29 -4.59
N ALA A 170 24.56 2.13 -4.39
CA ALA A 170 24.14 0.89 -5.02
C ALA A 170 22.78 0.43 -4.48
N MET A 171 22.53 0.56 -3.17
CA MET A 171 21.30 0.15 -2.53
C MET A 171 20.10 1.05 -2.90
N LEU A 172 20.29 2.36 -3.14
CA LEU A 172 19.19 3.25 -3.57
C LEU A 172 18.48 2.74 -4.83
N THR A 173 19.21 2.08 -5.72
CA THR A 173 18.67 1.59 -6.99
C THR A 173 17.80 0.33 -6.86
N PHE A 174 17.95 -0.42 -5.77
CA PHE A 174 17.11 -1.54 -5.38
C PHE A 174 15.62 -1.14 -5.27
N GLY A 175 15.36 0.05 -4.73
CA GLY A 175 14.01 0.60 -4.60
C GLY A 175 13.24 0.68 -5.91
N MET A 176 13.91 0.92 -7.06
CA MET A 176 13.22 0.97 -8.36
C MET A 176 12.59 -0.38 -8.74
N GLY A 177 13.23 -1.51 -8.40
CA GLY A 177 12.67 -2.84 -8.63
C GLY A 177 11.40 -3.08 -7.79
N ALA A 178 11.50 -2.74 -6.50
CA ALA A 178 10.37 -2.82 -5.58
C ALA A 178 9.20 -1.92 -6.02
N SER A 179 9.47 -0.66 -6.39
CA SER A 179 8.47 0.31 -6.88
C SER A 179 7.79 -0.14 -8.16
N SER A 180 8.57 -0.69 -9.11
CA SER A 180 8.02 -1.20 -10.37
C SER A 180 7.06 -2.37 -10.11
N MET A 181 7.47 -3.34 -9.27
CA MET A 181 6.61 -4.47 -8.92
C MET A 181 5.35 -4.03 -8.19
N ALA A 182 5.49 -3.09 -7.23
CA ALA A 182 4.37 -2.53 -6.48
C ALA A 182 3.35 -1.84 -7.40
N LEU A 183 3.83 -1.04 -8.37
CA LEU A 183 2.96 -0.36 -9.32
C LEU A 183 2.15 -1.36 -10.16
N PHE A 184 2.80 -2.36 -10.74
CA PHE A 184 2.11 -3.39 -11.53
C PHE A 184 1.12 -4.19 -10.67
N ALA A 185 1.50 -4.56 -9.45
CA ALA A 185 0.64 -5.31 -8.55
C ALA A 185 -0.58 -4.49 -8.12
N ARG A 186 -0.37 -3.21 -7.74
CA ARG A 186 -1.45 -2.36 -7.23
C ARG A 186 -2.39 -1.87 -8.33
N VAL A 187 -1.85 -1.40 -9.46
CA VAL A 187 -2.68 -0.94 -10.59
C VAL A 187 -3.43 -2.12 -11.23
N GLY A 188 -2.72 -3.22 -11.52
CA GLY A 188 -3.33 -4.40 -12.12
C GLY A 188 -4.36 -5.06 -11.21
N GLY A 189 -4.03 -5.26 -9.94
CA GLY A 189 -4.91 -5.81 -8.92
C GLY A 189 -6.13 -4.92 -8.68
N GLY A 190 -5.94 -3.60 -8.52
CA GLY A 190 -7.03 -2.66 -8.31
C GLY A 190 -7.99 -2.56 -9.50
N ILE A 191 -7.49 -2.58 -10.76
CA ILE A 191 -8.35 -2.64 -11.94
C ILE A 191 -9.13 -3.95 -11.98
N PHE A 192 -8.51 -5.08 -11.61
CA PHE A 192 -9.20 -6.36 -11.56
C PHE A 192 -10.34 -6.35 -10.55
N THR A 193 -10.03 -6.00 -9.28
CA THR A 193 -10.98 -5.97 -8.16
C THR A 193 -12.16 -5.09 -8.50
N LYS A 194 -11.91 -3.83 -8.86
CA LYS A 194 -13.00 -2.87 -9.07
C LYS A 194 -13.75 -3.05 -10.39
N ALA A 195 -13.18 -3.74 -11.36
CA ALA A 195 -13.95 -4.16 -12.54
C ALA A 195 -14.93 -5.29 -12.21
N ALA A 196 -14.55 -6.24 -11.35
CA ALA A 196 -15.40 -7.32 -10.90
C ALA A 196 -16.53 -6.80 -10.01
N ASP A 197 -16.19 -5.99 -8.98
CA ASP A 197 -17.09 -5.40 -8.00
C ASP A 197 -18.15 -4.50 -8.67
N VAL A 198 -17.73 -3.49 -9.44
CA VAL A 198 -18.65 -2.62 -10.20
C VAL A 198 -19.53 -3.42 -11.17
N GLY A 199 -18.96 -4.45 -11.82
CA GLY A 199 -19.72 -5.32 -12.72
C GLY A 199 -20.74 -6.18 -11.99
N ALA A 200 -20.40 -6.70 -10.82
CA ALA A 200 -21.29 -7.47 -9.95
C ALA A 200 -22.42 -6.59 -9.40
N ASP A 201 -22.10 -5.40 -8.92
CA ASP A 201 -23.03 -4.50 -8.26
C ASP A 201 -24.05 -3.88 -9.22
N LEU A 202 -23.58 -3.35 -10.36
CA LEU A 202 -24.48 -2.71 -11.32
C LEU A 202 -25.53 -3.67 -11.86
N VAL A 203 -25.15 -4.89 -12.22
CA VAL A 203 -26.10 -5.85 -12.78
C VAL A 203 -26.84 -6.59 -11.67
N GLY A 204 -26.16 -7.09 -10.66
CA GLY A 204 -26.76 -7.89 -9.59
C GLY A 204 -27.71 -7.07 -8.69
N LYS A 205 -27.17 -6.01 -8.06
CA LYS A 205 -27.92 -5.21 -7.08
C LYS A 205 -28.89 -4.22 -7.70
N VAL A 206 -28.46 -3.53 -8.79
CA VAL A 206 -29.24 -2.41 -9.35
C VAL A 206 -30.24 -2.89 -10.42
N GLU A 207 -29.82 -3.76 -11.36
CA GLU A 207 -30.67 -4.20 -12.47
C GLU A 207 -31.55 -5.40 -12.10
N VAL A 208 -30.96 -6.46 -11.52
CA VAL A 208 -31.67 -7.73 -11.22
C VAL A 208 -32.26 -7.73 -9.82
N GLY A 209 -31.69 -6.95 -8.89
CA GLY A 209 -32.21 -6.82 -7.51
C GLY A 209 -31.90 -8.02 -6.62
N ILE A 210 -30.84 -8.80 -6.93
CA ILE A 210 -30.37 -9.90 -6.07
C ILE A 210 -29.44 -9.36 -4.97
N PRO A 211 -29.34 -10.04 -3.83
CA PRO A 211 -28.43 -9.67 -2.75
C PRO A 211 -26.97 -9.58 -3.19
N GLU A 212 -26.16 -8.87 -2.41
CA GLU A 212 -24.71 -8.88 -2.49
C GLU A 212 -24.20 -10.30 -2.24
N ASP A 213 -23.15 -10.72 -2.96
CA ASP A 213 -22.58 -12.07 -2.88
C ASP A 213 -23.51 -13.22 -3.22
N ASP A 214 -24.62 -12.96 -3.90
CA ASP A 214 -25.54 -14.02 -4.32
C ASP A 214 -24.85 -14.99 -5.31
N PRO A 215 -24.89 -16.31 -5.07
CA PRO A 215 -24.23 -17.28 -5.94
C PRO A 215 -24.75 -17.30 -7.38
N ARG A 216 -25.91 -16.71 -7.65
CA ARG A 216 -26.45 -16.55 -9.01
C ARG A 216 -25.70 -15.49 -9.82
N ASN A 217 -24.98 -14.58 -9.15
CA ASN A 217 -24.21 -13.53 -9.82
C ASN A 217 -22.90 -14.09 -10.40
N PRO A 218 -22.69 -14.10 -11.73
CA PRO A 218 -21.49 -14.65 -12.35
C PRO A 218 -20.19 -13.93 -11.95
N ALA A 219 -20.25 -12.67 -11.53
CA ALA A 219 -19.08 -11.91 -11.15
C ALA A 219 -18.68 -12.08 -9.67
N CYS A 220 -19.50 -12.70 -8.83
CA CYS A 220 -19.27 -12.84 -7.40
C CYS A 220 -17.93 -13.50 -7.04
N ILE A 221 -17.54 -14.60 -7.73
CA ILE A 221 -16.24 -15.23 -7.52
C ILE A 221 -15.09 -14.34 -8.02
N ALA A 222 -15.30 -13.58 -9.11
CA ALA A 222 -14.28 -12.67 -9.62
C ALA A 222 -14.04 -11.51 -8.64
N ASP A 223 -15.07 -11.02 -7.99
CA ASP A 223 -15.01 -10.01 -6.95
C ASP A 223 -14.18 -10.50 -5.75
N ASN A 224 -14.55 -11.64 -5.18
CA ASN A 224 -13.77 -12.28 -4.10
C ASN A 224 -12.31 -12.59 -4.49
N VAL A 225 -12.02 -12.94 -5.75
CA VAL A 225 -10.64 -13.08 -6.26
C VAL A 225 -9.96 -11.72 -6.26
N GLY A 226 -10.67 -10.68 -6.66
CA GLY A 226 -10.20 -9.30 -6.72
C GLY A 226 -9.61 -8.82 -5.40
N ASP A 227 -10.35 -8.95 -4.31
CA ASP A 227 -9.89 -8.54 -2.97
C ASP A 227 -8.57 -9.20 -2.58
N ASN A 228 -8.41 -10.50 -2.88
CA ASN A 228 -7.17 -11.21 -2.59
C ASN A 228 -5.98 -10.71 -3.43
N VAL A 229 -6.20 -10.35 -4.70
CA VAL A 229 -5.11 -9.94 -5.60
C VAL A 229 -4.87 -8.44 -5.61
N GLY A 230 -5.91 -7.61 -5.42
CA GLY A 230 -5.83 -6.15 -5.38
C GLY A 230 -5.49 -5.63 -3.99
N ASP A 231 -6.33 -5.97 -3.02
CA ASP A 231 -6.25 -5.38 -1.69
C ASP A 231 -5.30 -6.14 -0.75
N VAL A 232 -4.98 -7.41 -0.99
CA VAL A 232 -3.93 -8.09 -0.22
C VAL A 232 -2.60 -8.08 -0.97
N ALA A 233 -2.50 -8.69 -2.16
CA ALA A 233 -1.21 -8.81 -2.84
C ALA A 233 -0.66 -7.46 -3.31
N GLY A 234 -1.51 -6.60 -3.88
CA GLY A 234 -1.12 -5.26 -4.33
C GLY A 234 -0.65 -4.36 -3.19
N MET A 235 -1.37 -4.37 -2.05
CA MET A 235 -1.00 -3.60 -0.86
C MET A 235 0.32 -4.09 -0.25
N GLY A 236 0.54 -5.40 -0.23
CA GLY A 236 1.79 -5.94 0.28
C GLY A 236 3.01 -5.52 -0.51
N ALA A 237 2.91 -5.48 -1.82
CA ALA A 237 3.97 -4.99 -2.68
C ALA A 237 4.23 -3.49 -2.49
N ASP A 238 3.17 -2.66 -2.33
CA ASP A 238 3.24 -1.23 -2.07
C ASP A 238 3.93 -0.92 -0.73
N LEU A 239 3.52 -1.58 0.34
CA LEU A 239 4.10 -1.36 1.66
C LEU A 239 5.51 -1.95 1.81
N TYR A 240 5.83 -3.02 1.07
CA TYR A 240 7.20 -3.49 0.93
C TYR A 240 8.10 -2.40 0.35
N GLU A 241 7.68 -1.77 -0.74
CA GLU A 241 8.39 -0.66 -1.38
C GLU A 241 8.59 0.52 -0.43
N SER A 242 7.54 0.95 0.28
CA SER A 242 7.61 2.07 1.23
C SER A 242 8.60 1.79 2.37
N TYR A 243 8.56 0.57 2.91
CA TYR A 243 9.43 0.14 4.00
C TYR A 243 10.90 0.12 3.58
N VAL A 244 11.19 -0.53 2.48
CA VAL A 244 12.55 -0.62 1.95
C VAL A 244 13.07 0.75 1.51
N GLY A 245 12.25 1.51 0.80
CA GLY A 245 12.60 2.84 0.31
C GLY A 245 12.96 3.81 1.43
N SER A 246 12.21 3.80 2.54
CA SER A 246 12.49 4.67 3.69
C SER A 246 13.81 4.31 4.39
N ILE A 247 14.09 3.02 4.59
CA ILE A 247 15.31 2.57 5.24
C ILE A 247 16.54 2.93 4.39
N ILE A 248 16.49 2.67 3.09
CA ILE A 248 17.61 2.90 2.19
C ILE A 248 17.84 4.40 1.97
N SER A 249 16.80 5.19 1.76
CA SER A 249 16.93 6.64 1.59
C SER A 249 17.46 7.30 2.87
N CYS A 250 16.99 6.90 4.04
CA CYS A 250 17.50 7.38 5.31
C CYS A 250 18.98 7.00 5.50
N GLY A 251 19.37 5.78 5.13
CA GLY A 251 20.78 5.36 5.15
C GLY A 251 21.67 6.18 4.19
N ALA A 252 21.15 6.54 3.02
CA ALA A 252 21.85 7.41 2.07
C ALA A 252 22.03 8.84 2.64
N LEU A 253 20.99 9.38 3.27
CA LEU A 253 21.05 10.68 3.95
C LEU A 253 22.05 10.67 5.12
N ALA A 254 22.13 9.57 5.88
CA ALA A 254 23.15 9.41 6.93
C ALA A 254 24.57 9.44 6.35
N SER A 255 24.77 8.85 5.17
CA SER A 255 26.04 8.85 4.46
C SER A 255 26.41 10.27 4.00
N ALA A 256 25.46 11.00 3.42
CA ALA A 256 25.63 12.39 2.99
C ALA A 256 25.92 13.33 4.17
N ALA A 257 25.26 13.15 5.31
CA ALA A 257 25.50 13.88 6.55
C ALA A 257 26.82 13.53 7.26
N GLY A 258 27.60 12.59 6.71
CA GLY A 258 28.88 12.21 7.31
C GLY A 258 28.77 11.46 8.64
N LEU A 259 27.60 10.91 8.98
CA LEU A 259 27.36 10.17 10.24
C LEU A 259 28.00 8.78 10.27
N GLY A 260 28.71 8.42 9.21
CA GLY A 260 29.49 7.21 9.11
C GLY A 260 28.66 5.92 9.17
N PHE A 261 29.30 4.86 9.59
CA PHE A 261 28.72 3.52 9.62
C PHE A 261 27.51 3.42 10.58
N ASN A 262 27.60 4.04 11.76
CA ASN A 262 26.54 4.00 12.75
C ASN A 262 25.27 4.71 12.27
N GLY A 263 25.41 5.88 11.63
CA GLY A 263 24.28 6.60 11.06
C GLY A 263 23.50 5.80 10.03
N VAL A 264 24.22 5.07 9.18
CA VAL A 264 23.63 4.19 8.15
C VAL A 264 22.93 2.97 8.75
N LEU A 265 23.45 2.44 9.86
CA LEU A 265 22.86 1.27 10.52
C LEU A 265 21.59 1.59 11.32
N VAL A 266 21.49 2.78 11.88
CA VAL A 266 20.37 3.17 12.75
C VAL A 266 18.99 2.92 12.11
N PRO A 267 18.68 3.33 10.88
CA PRO A 267 17.39 3.03 10.25
C PRO A 267 17.11 1.53 10.12
N MET A 268 18.13 0.70 9.82
CA MET A 268 17.99 -0.74 9.74
C MET A 268 17.71 -1.38 11.11
N LEU A 269 18.35 -0.89 12.16
CA LEU A 269 18.17 -1.38 13.52
C LEU A 269 16.83 -0.92 14.11
N ILE A 270 16.36 0.30 13.81
CA ILE A 270 15.00 0.76 14.17
C ILE A 270 13.95 -0.15 13.51
N ALA A 271 14.14 -0.50 12.25
CA ALA A 271 13.29 -1.43 11.54
C ALA A 271 13.29 -2.84 12.19
N ALA A 272 14.44 -3.34 12.63
CA ALA A 272 14.58 -4.61 13.36
C ALA A 272 13.85 -4.58 14.71
N ILE A 273 13.97 -3.49 15.48
CA ILE A 273 13.21 -3.25 16.72
C ILE A 273 11.70 -3.27 16.43
N GLY A 274 11.29 -2.59 15.35
CA GLY A 274 9.90 -2.52 14.90
C GLY A 274 9.30 -3.90 14.59
N ILE A 275 10.08 -4.81 14.01
CA ILE A 275 9.68 -6.21 13.79
C ILE A 275 9.36 -6.88 15.13
N ILE A 276 10.26 -6.81 16.10
CA ILE A 276 10.06 -7.45 17.42
C ILE A 276 8.87 -6.81 18.13
N ALA A 277 8.76 -5.49 18.10
CA ALA A 277 7.63 -4.76 18.67
C ALA A 277 6.29 -5.17 18.00
N SER A 278 6.28 -5.34 16.69
CA SER A 278 5.09 -5.82 15.95
C SER A 278 4.71 -7.24 16.33
N ILE A 279 5.67 -8.17 16.44
CA ILE A 279 5.42 -9.54 16.89
C ILE A 279 4.78 -9.52 18.28
N ILE A 280 5.35 -8.77 19.22
CA ILE A 280 4.80 -8.64 20.59
C ILE A 280 3.39 -8.05 20.53
N GLY A 281 3.17 -6.98 19.75
CA GLY A 281 1.87 -6.34 19.58
C GLY A 281 0.77 -7.30 19.12
N THR A 282 1.09 -8.30 18.27
CA THR A 282 0.09 -9.27 17.78
C THR A 282 -0.54 -10.11 18.89
N PHE A 283 0.14 -10.32 20.02
CA PHE A 283 -0.41 -11.09 21.15
C PHE A 283 -1.46 -10.33 21.96
N PHE A 284 -1.53 -9.01 21.82
CA PHE A 284 -2.50 -8.16 22.53
C PHE A 284 -3.81 -7.93 21.76
N VAL A 285 -3.90 -8.46 20.54
CA VAL A 285 -5.12 -8.39 19.72
C VAL A 285 -6.05 -9.54 20.07
N SER A 286 -7.02 -9.29 20.94
CA SER A 286 -8.05 -10.23 21.34
C SER A 286 -9.27 -9.50 21.89
N THR A 287 -10.45 -10.09 21.71
CA THR A 287 -11.72 -9.54 22.19
C THR A 287 -12.54 -10.59 22.94
N LYS A 288 -13.61 -10.15 23.61
CA LYS A 288 -14.59 -11.04 24.26
C LYS A 288 -15.72 -11.36 23.27
N GLU A 289 -16.41 -12.48 23.47
CA GLU A 289 -17.65 -12.77 22.74
C GLU A 289 -18.70 -11.69 23.02
N GLY A 290 -19.50 -11.34 22.01
CA GLY A 290 -20.48 -10.27 22.10
C GLY A 290 -19.90 -8.84 22.15
N ALA A 291 -18.62 -8.68 21.78
CA ALA A 291 -17.97 -7.38 21.73
C ALA A 291 -18.65 -6.44 20.70
N THR A 292 -18.81 -5.17 21.08
CA THR A 292 -19.27 -4.11 20.17
C THR A 292 -18.17 -3.78 19.15
N GLN A 293 -18.55 -3.21 18.00
CA GLN A 293 -17.61 -2.72 16.98
C GLN A 293 -16.51 -1.82 17.57
N LYS A 294 -16.88 -0.91 18.49
CA LYS A 294 -15.94 -0.06 19.21
C LYS A 294 -14.92 -0.86 20.04
N SER A 295 -15.35 -1.95 20.67
CA SER A 295 -14.47 -2.83 21.46
C SER A 295 -13.54 -3.63 20.57
N LEU A 296 -14.02 -4.08 19.40
CA LEU A 296 -13.22 -4.77 18.39
C LEU A 296 -12.12 -3.86 17.86
N LEU A 297 -12.45 -2.63 17.46
CA LEU A 297 -11.50 -1.62 17.00
C LEU A 297 -10.47 -1.28 18.09
N GLY A 298 -10.92 -1.12 19.34
CA GLY A 298 -10.04 -0.91 20.49
C GLY A 298 -9.05 -2.06 20.73
N SER A 299 -9.43 -3.29 20.34
CA SER A 299 -8.55 -4.46 20.44
C SER A 299 -7.40 -4.40 19.40
N LEU A 300 -7.71 -4.05 18.15
CA LEU A 300 -6.70 -3.89 17.10
C LEU A 300 -5.74 -2.75 17.44
N ARG A 301 -6.27 -1.59 17.87
CA ARG A 301 -5.47 -0.43 18.29
C ARG A 301 -4.52 -0.72 19.43
N ARG A 302 -4.93 -1.53 20.43
CA ARG A 302 -4.05 -1.90 21.54
C ARG A 302 -2.76 -2.54 21.05
N GLY A 303 -2.85 -3.47 20.09
CA GLY A 303 -1.68 -4.08 19.49
C GLY A 303 -0.75 -3.06 18.83
N THR A 304 -1.31 -2.15 18.03
CA THR A 304 -0.54 -1.10 17.34
C THR A 304 0.09 -0.11 18.33
N TYR A 305 -0.64 0.33 19.37
CA TYR A 305 -0.08 1.28 20.35
C TYR A 305 1.05 0.66 21.18
N ILE A 306 0.89 -0.63 21.57
CA ILE A 306 1.96 -1.34 22.29
C ILE A 306 3.21 -1.45 21.40
N ALA A 307 3.04 -1.80 20.12
CA ALA A 307 4.15 -1.86 19.19
C ALA A 307 4.82 -0.48 18.99
N SER A 308 4.03 0.60 18.91
CA SER A 308 4.56 1.97 18.80
C SER A 308 5.38 2.39 20.01
N ILE A 309 4.88 2.09 21.22
CA ILE A 309 5.60 2.40 22.47
C ILE A 309 6.90 1.59 22.55
N LEU A 310 6.85 0.29 22.26
CA LEU A 310 8.06 -0.56 22.28
C LEU A 310 9.07 -0.11 21.23
N SER A 311 8.61 0.27 20.04
CA SER A 311 9.47 0.80 18.98
C SER A 311 10.13 2.12 19.40
N ALA A 312 9.37 3.04 20.02
CA ALA A 312 9.91 4.31 20.51
C ALA A 312 10.97 4.10 21.59
N VAL A 313 10.70 3.25 22.59
CA VAL A 313 11.64 2.96 23.69
C VAL A 313 12.90 2.26 23.17
N GLY A 314 12.74 1.25 22.31
CA GLY A 314 13.86 0.55 21.72
C GLY A 314 14.72 1.46 20.81
N SER A 315 14.08 2.32 20.01
CA SER A 315 14.78 3.30 19.18
C SER A 315 15.52 4.34 20.01
N ALA A 316 14.95 4.79 21.14
CA ALA A 316 15.61 5.70 22.06
C ALA A 316 16.90 5.07 22.61
N PHE A 317 16.81 3.84 23.15
CA PHE A 317 17.97 3.11 23.65
C PHE A 317 19.06 2.96 22.58
N LEU A 318 18.67 2.62 21.35
CA LEU A 318 19.56 2.46 20.22
C LEU A 318 20.30 3.77 19.87
N ILE A 319 19.54 4.86 19.72
CA ILE A 319 20.08 6.17 19.31
C ILE A 319 21.04 6.72 20.38
N PHE A 320 20.65 6.67 21.66
CA PHE A 320 21.54 7.10 22.75
C PHE A 320 22.85 6.31 22.84
N THR A 321 22.84 5.06 22.34
CA THR A 321 24.02 4.19 22.34
C THR A 321 24.92 4.41 21.12
N LEU A 322 24.33 4.55 19.93
CA LEU A 322 25.06 4.57 18.66
C LEU A 322 25.36 5.97 18.14
N LEU A 323 24.55 6.94 18.47
CA LEU A 323 24.66 8.33 18.05
C LEU A 323 24.56 9.29 19.27
N PRO A 324 25.45 9.16 20.27
CA PRO A 324 25.37 9.99 21.49
C PRO A 324 25.45 11.49 21.21
N ASP A 325 26.26 11.90 20.21
CA ASP A 325 26.44 13.30 19.82
C ASP A 325 25.23 13.85 19.03
N HIS A 326 24.42 12.98 18.43
CA HIS A 326 23.20 13.30 17.68
C HIS A 326 21.95 12.71 18.35
N SER A 327 21.94 12.53 19.67
CA SER A 327 20.85 11.87 20.40
C SER A 327 19.47 12.51 20.20
N ASN A 328 19.42 13.79 19.87
CA ASN A 328 18.18 14.51 19.61
C ASN A 328 17.40 13.99 18.39
N VAL A 329 18.01 13.21 17.50
CA VAL A 329 17.29 12.59 16.36
C VAL A 329 16.21 11.59 16.80
N ILE A 330 16.18 11.21 18.09
CA ILE A 330 15.08 10.40 18.65
C ILE A 330 13.73 11.11 18.49
N TRP A 331 13.69 12.45 18.60
CA TRP A 331 12.45 13.20 18.41
C TRP A 331 11.93 13.14 16.99
N ALA A 332 12.81 12.95 16.00
CA ALA A 332 12.41 12.68 14.63
C ALA A 332 11.68 11.33 14.51
N VAL A 333 12.20 10.26 15.11
CA VAL A 333 11.55 8.94 15.14
C VAL A 333 10.20 9.01 15.85
N ILE A 334 10.14 9.67 17.02
CA ILE A 334 8.90 9.84 17.79
C ILE A 334 7.88 10.67 17.00
N SER A 335 8.31 11.74 16.31
CA SER A 335 7.41 12.55 15.48
C SER A 335 6.77 11.75 14.36
N GLY A 336 7.54 10.85 13.71
CA GLY A 336 7.04 9.93 12.69
C GLY A 336 6.02 8.92 13.25
N LEU A 337 6.32 8.31 14.40
CA LEU A 337 5.38 7.41 15.08
C LEU A 337 4.06 8.12 15.43
N ILE A 338 4.14 9.31 16.01
CA ILE A 338 2.96 10.13 16.35
C ILE A 338 2.19 10.51 15.09
N ALA A 339 2.90 10.97 14.04
CA ALA A 339 2.27 11.32 12.77
C ALA A 339 1.49 10.16 12.17
N GLY A 340 2.05 8.94 12.19
CA GLY A 340 1.36 7.74 11.73
C GLY A 340 0.07 7.44 12.50
N VAL A 341 0.12 7.51 13.83
CA VAL A 341 -1.06 7.32 14.70
C VAL A 341 -2.11 8.41 14.45
N MET A 342 -1.69 9.68 14.34
CA MET A 342 -2.61 10.81 14.13
C MET A 342 -3.27 10.75 12.74
N ILE A 343 -2.52 10.47 11.69
CA ILE A 343 -3.09 10.32 10.34
C ILE A 343 -4.12 9.19 10.33
N GLY A 344 -3.79 8.04 10.94
CA GLY A 344 -4.74 6.95 11.09
C GLY A 344 -6.02 7.37 11.82
N TYR A 345 -5.91 8.09 12.94
CA TYR A 345 -7.05 8.58 13.70
C TYR A 345 -7.94 9.54 12.89
N PHE A 346 -7.32 10.51 12.18
CA PHE A 346 -8.10 11.47 11.38
C PHE A 346 -8.68 10.86 10.12
N THR A 347 -8.01 9.89 9.50
CA THR A 347 -8.61 9.10 8.42
C THR A 347 -9.86 8.39 8.90
N GLU A 348 -9.79 7.73 10.06
CA GLU A 348 -10.97 7.12 10.67
C GLU A 348 -12.08 8.12 10.99
N TYR A 349 -11.73 9.29 11.52
CA TYR A 349 -12.71 10.35 11.80
C TYR A 349 -13.52 10.76 10.55
N TYR A 350 -12.85 10.86 9.40
CA TYR A 350 -13.51 11.25 8.15
C TYR A 350 -14.24 10.09 7.45
N THR A 351 -13.83 8.85 7.67
CA THR A 351 -14.33 7.70 6.90
C THR A 351 -15.26 6.77 7.67
N SER A 352 -15.21 6.75 9.01
CA SER A 352 -16.02 5.79 9.78
C SER A 352 -17.45 6.29 10.02
N GLY A 353 -18.41 5.38 9.88
CA GLY A 353 -19.84 5.61 10.20
C GLY A 353 -20.12 5.93 11.69
N SER A 354 -19.12 5.81 12.56
CA SER A 354 -19.24 6.23 13.97
C SER A 354 -19.20 7.73 14.14
N TYR A 355 -18.64 8.50 13.19
CA TYR A 355 -18.44 9.95 13.28
C TYR A 355 -19.34 10.75 12.37
N ASN A 356 -19.48 12.04 12.69
CA ASN A 356 -20.39 12.94 12.00
C ASN A 356 -20.11 13.15 10.50
N PRO A 357 -18.87 13.22 10.00
CA PRO A 357 -18.63 13.42 8.58
C PRO A 357 -19.32 12.37 7.71
N THR A 358 -19.13 11.10 8.01
CA THR A 358 -19.78 9.97 7.28
C THR A 358 -21.30 9.94 7.50
N LYS A 359 -21.79 10.24 8.71
CA LYS A 359 -23.24 10.33 8.97
C LYS A 359 -23.91 11.46 8.19
N ASN A 360 -23.25 12.60 8.07
CA ASN A 360 -23.75 13.71 7.27
C ASN A 360 -23.75 13.36 5.78
N LEU A 361 -22.70 12.67 5.31
CA LEU A 361 -22.66 12.13 3.95
C LEU A 361 -23.80 11.15 3.69
N ALA A 362 -24.08 10.23 4.63
CA ALA A 362 -25.23 9.35 4.51
C ALA A 362 -26.56 10.13 4.47
N LYS A 363 -26.68 11.24 5.23
CA LYS A 363 -27.88 12.10 5.23
C LYS A 363 -28.10 12.79 3.87
N SER A 364 -27.04 13.11 3.11
CA SER A 364 -27.19 13.75 1.80
C SER A 364 -27.86 12.86 0.75
N SER A 365 -27.91 11.53 0.99
CA SER A 365 -28.67 10.58 0.17
C SER A 365 -30.16 10.90 0.09
N ASN A 366 -30.73 11.64 1.06
CA ASN A 366 -32.13 12.06 1.05
C ASN A 366 -32.51 12.90 -0.17
N THR A 367 -31.56 13.56 -0.80
CA THR A 367 -31.75 14.39 -1.99
C THR A 367 -31.29 13.72 -3.28
N GLY A 368 -30.79 12.48 -3.20
CA GLY A 368 -30.45 11.64 -4.33
C GLY A 368 -28.97 11.45 -4.59
N SER A 369 -28.64 10.74 -5.66
CA SER A 369 -27.28 10.32 -5.98
C SER A 369 -26.32 11.48 -6.28
N ALA A 370 -26.82 12.56 -6.90
CA ALA A 370 -25.97 13.70 -7.24
C ALA A 370 -25.38 14.39 -6.00
N THR A 371 -26.22 14.58 -4.99
CA THR A 371 -25.80 15.24 -3.74
C THR A 371 -24.82 14.39 -2.93
N ILE A 372 -25.02 13.09 -2.82
CA ILE A 372 -24.08 12.22 -2.11
C ILE A 372 -22.72 12.16 -2.81
N ILE A 373 -22.68 12.22 -4.15
CA ILE A 373 -21.43 12.30 -4.92
C ILE A 373 -20.71 13.63 -4.61
N ILE A 374 -21.41 14.76 -4.70
CA ILE A 374 -20.83 16.09 -4.45
C ILE A 374 -20.31 16.17 -3.02
N ASP A 375 -21.09 15.75 -2.03
CA ASP A 375 -20.70 15.82 -0.62
C ASP A 375 -19.52 14.90 -0.29
N GLY A 376 -19.43 13.73 -0.92
CA GLY A 376 -18.28 12.84 -0.73
C GLY A 376 -16.98 13.37 -1.34
N ILE A 377 -17.06 14.03 -2.49
CA ILE A 377 -15.91 14.76 -3.06
C ILE A 377 -15.50 15.90 -2.13
N ALA A 378 -16.46 16.70 -1.65
CA ALA A 378 -16.18 17.81 -0.74
C ALA A 378 -15.59 17.33 0.60
N LEU A 379 -16.10 16.22 1.15
CA LEU A 379 -15.56 15.58 2.35
C LEU A 379 -14.10 15.15 2.11
N GLY A 380 -13.82 14.47 1.01
CA GLY A 380 -12.45 14.06 0.67
C GLY A 380 -11.51 15.25 0.53
N MET A 381 -11.93 16.31 -0.17
CA MET A 381 -11.12 17.55 -0.29
C MET A 381 -10.82 18.17 1.08
N SER A 382 -11.83 18.30 1.94
CA SER A 382 -11.65 18.87 3.27
C SER A 382 -10.77 18.00 4.18
N SER A 383 -10.81 16.68 4.00
CA SER A 383 -10.04 15.72 4.78
C SER A 383 -8.53 15.77 4.53
N THR A 384 -8.09 16.45 3.47
CA THR A 384 -6.65 16.58 3.14
C THR A 384 -5.93 17.52 4.10
N ALA A 385 -6.63 18.49 4.68
CA ALA A 385 -6.02 19.58 5.46
C ALA A 385 -5.23 19.05 6.68
N ILE A 386 -5.82 18.16 7.46
CA ILE A 386 -5.20 17.68 8.70
C ILE A 386 -3.97 16.81 8.43
N PRO A 387 -4.00 15.78 7.52
CA PRO A 387 -2.80 15.03 7.18
C PRO A 387 -1.65 15.89 6.63
N VAL A 388 -1.95 16.91 5.82
CA VAL A 388 -0.93 17.86 5.31
C VAL A 388 -0.26 18.62 6.47
N ILE A 389 -1.06 19.10 7.43
CA ILE A 389 -0.55 19.80 8.61
C ILE A 389 0.29 18.86 9.48
N ILE A 390 -0.17 17.63 9.72
CA ILE A 390 0.56 16.63 10.53
C ILE A 390 1.92 16.32 9.90
N ILE A 391 1.96 16.06 8.60
CA ILE A 391 3.23 15.82 7.89
C ILE A 391 4.14 17.05 7.96
N GLY A 392 3.60 18.25 7.73
CA GLY A 392 4.36 19.50 7.84
C GLY A 392 4.98 19.70 9.24
N ILE A 393 4.21 19.45 10.29
CA ILE A 393 4.70 19.53 11.69
C ILE A 393 5.78 18.45 11.92
N SER A 394 5.56 17.21 11.43
CA SER A 394 6.54 16.15 11.57
C SER A 394 7.85 16.47 10.88
N VAL A 395 7.81 17.02 9.66
CA VAL A 395 9.01 17.49 8.93
C VAL A 395 9.73 18.57 9.72
N ILE A 396 9.01 19.59 10.23
CA ILE A 396 9.60 20.68 11.02
C ILE A 396 10.29 20.12 12.27
N ILE A 397 9.60 19.32 13.07
CA ILE A 397 10.17 18.73 14.29
C ILE A 397 11.41 17.91 13.93
N SER A 398 11.31 17.02 12.96
CA SER A 398 12.39 16.12 12.57
C SER A 398 13.63 16.86 12.07
N TYR A 399 13.42 17.88 11.23
CA TYR A 399 14.50 18.68 10.67
C TYR A 399 15.26 19.47 11.75
N PHE A 400 14.53 20.19 12.61
CA PHE A 400 15.18 21.02 13.63
C PHE A 400 15.81 20.21 14.77
N THR A 401 15.16 19.13 15.21
CA THR A 401 15.71 18.30 16.30
C THR A 401 16.95 17.50 15.85
N ALA A 402 17.07 17.19 14.58
CA ALA A 402 18.26 16.54 14.03
C ALA A 402 19.45 17.49 13.82
N GLY A 403 19.28 18.80 14.02
CA GLY A 403 20.36 19.76 13.85
C GLY A 403 20.33 20.54 12.53
N GLY A 404 19.20 20.58 11.83
CA GLY A 404 19.03 21.24 10.53
C GLY A 404 19.28 22.75 10.51
N MET A 405 19.42 23.39 11.68
CA MET A 405 19.91 24.78 11.80
C MET A 405 21.43 24.89 11.60
N ALA A 406 22.18 23.86 11.94
CA ALA A 406 23.64 23.81 11.85
C ALA A 406 24.11 23.13 10.56
N SER A 407 23.46 22.05 10.16
CA SER A 407 23.74 21.28 8.95
C SER A 407 22.43 20.91 8.24
N PHE A 408 22.32 21.27 6.98
CA PHE A 408 21.17 20.94 6.15
C PHE A 408 20.99 19.43 6.02
N GLU A 409 22.07 18.70 5.86
CA GLU A 409 22.13 17.24 5.69
C GLU A 409 21.67 16.51 6.96
N ASP A 410 22.08 17.00 8.15
CA ASP A 410 21.61 16.43 9.43
C ASP A 410 20.09 16.59 9.58
N GLY A 411 19.57 17.78 9.23
CA GLY A 411 18.13 18.03 9.23
C GLY A 411 17.37 17.07 8.34
N LEU A 412 17.88 16.79 7.15
CA LEU A 412 17.27 15.87 6.19
C LEU A 412 17.37 14.42 6.64
N TYR A 413 18.47 14.02 7.28
CA TYR A 413 18.56 12.72 7.94
C TYR A 413 17.47 12.54 9.00
N GLY A 414 17.18 13.59 9.78
CA GLY A 414 16.05 13.59 10.72
C GLY A 414 14.72 13.32 10.03
N VAL A 415 14.45 13.96 8.89
CA VAL A 415 13.23 13.71 8.11
C VAL A 415 13.17 12.26 7.62
N GLY A 416 14.29 11.70 7.16
CA GLY A 416 14.40 10.27 6.79
C GLY A 416 14.11 9.35 7.98
N LEU A 417 14.63 9.66 9.17
CA LEU A 417 14.35 8.92 10.40
C LEU A 417 12.87 9.00 10.82
N SER A 418 12.18 10.10 10.56
CA SER A 418 10.74 10.21 10.80
C SER A 418 9.95 9.22 9.92
N ALA A 419 10.32 9.06 8.64
CA ALA A 419 9.71 8.06 7.76
C ALA A 419 9.95 6.64 8.28
N VAL A 420 11.19 6.32 8.68
CA VAL A 420 11.55 5.01 9.26
C VAL A 420 10.82 4.77 10.59
N GLY A 421 10.74 5.79 11.44
CA GLY A 421 9.99 5.75 12.70
C GLY A 421 8.52 5.41 12.47
N MET A 422 7.86 6.11 11.56
CA MET A 422 6.48 5.84 11.16
C MET A 422 6.32 4.39 10.69
N LEU A 423 7.19 3.91 9.78
CA LEU A 423 7.13 2.57 9.21
C LEU A 423 7.66 1.47 10.14
N SER A 424 8.25 1.80 11.28
CA SER A 424 8.73 0.79 12.24
C SER A 424 7.61 -0.13 12.76
N THR A 425 6.38 0.37 12.81
CA THR A 425 5.19 -0.41 13.22
C THR A 425 4.48 -1.09 12.06
N LEU A 426 5.06 -1.07 10.85
CA LEU A 426 4.40 -1.58 9.64
C LEU A 426 3.94 -3.02 9.78
N GLY A 427 4.71 -3.89 10.44
CA GLY A 427 4.38 -5.30 10.60
C GLY A 427 2.99 -5.53 11.22
N ILE A 428 2.64 -4.79 12.26
CA ILE A 428 1.32 -4.89 12.90
C ILE A 428 0.27 -4.00 12.22
N THR A 429 0.66 -2.84 11.68
CA THR A 429 -0.27 -1.95 10.98
C THR A 429 -0.81 -2.64 9.73
N LEU A 430 0.08 -3.27 8.95
CA LEU A 430 -0.33 -4.06 7.78
C LEU A 430 -1.13 -5.30 8.18
N ALA A 431 -0.86 -5.89 9.36
CA ALA A 431 -1.68 -7.00 9.87
C ALA A 431 -3.14 -6.58 10.14
N THR A 432 -3.35 -5.35 10.61
CA THR A 432 -4.69 -4.80 10.83
C THR A 432 -5.37 -4.34 9.54
N ASP A 433 -4.62 -4.03 8.50
CA ASP A 433 -5.13 -3.63 7.19
C ASP A 433 -5.52 -4.86 6.36
N ALA A 434 -4.60 -5.81 6.20
CA ALA A 434 -4.82 -7.05 5.44
C ALA A 434 -5.88 -8.01 6.06
N TYR A 435 -6.34 -7.74 7.27
CA TYR A 435 -7.48 -8.39 7.89
C TYR A 435 -8.79 -8.08 7.16
N GLY A 436 -8.97 -6.84 6.66
CA GLY A 436 -10.22 -6.36 6.05
C GLY A 436 -10.70 -7.22 4.89
N PRO A 437 -9.92 -7.39 3.81
CA PRO A 437 -10.30 -8.21 2.66
C PRO A 437 -10.60 -9.67 3.00
N VAL A 438 -9.97 -10.21 4.05
CA VAL A 438 -10.27 -11.56 4.54
C VAL A 438 -11.63 -11.63 5.24
N ALA A 439 -12.01 -10.58 5.97
CA ALA A 439 -13.31 -10.48 6.64
C ALA A 439 -14.45 -10.30 5.63
N ASP A 440 -14.25 -9.47 4.61
CA ASP A 440 -15.17 -9.24 3.50
C ASP A 440 -15.42 -10.55 2.73
N ASN A 441 -14.37 -11.17 2.22
CA ASN A 441 -14.48 -12.47 1.55
C ASN A 441 -15.11 -13.58 2.43
N ALA A 442 -14.94 -13.53 3.76
CA ALA A 442 -15.61 -14.46 4.66
C ALA A 442 -17.13 -14.22 4.68
N GLY A 443 -17.57 -12.96 4.55
CA GLY A 443 -18.96 -12.59 4.38
C GLY A 443 -19.54 -13.13 3.07
N GLY A 444 -18.85 -12.92 1.95
CA GLY A 444 -19.25 -13.45 0.66
C GLY A 444 -19.34 -14.97 0.64
N ILE A 445 -18.37 -15.66 1.24
CA ILE A 445 -18.42 -17.14 1.37
C ILE A 445 -19.58 -17.60 2.25
N ALA A 446 -19.91 -16.87 3.32
CA ALA A 446 -21.03 -17.19 4.19
C ALA A 446 -22.37 -17.10 3.42
N GLU A 447 -22.55 -16.07 2.62
CA GLU A 447 -23.74 -15.86 1.76
C GLU A 447 -23.80 -16.94 0.67
N MET A 448 -22.76 -17.08 -0.14
CA MET A 448 -22.70 -18.07 -1.22
C MET A 448 -22.89 -19.53 -0.74
N SER A 449 -22.54 -19.80 0.52
CA SER A 449 -22.69 -21.13 1.11
C SER A 449 -24.02 -21.36 1.79
N GLY A 450 -24.93 -20.38 1.79
CA GLY A 450 -26.24 -20.46 2.43
C GLY A 450 -26.16 -20.67 3.95
N LEU A 451 -25.16 -20.06 4.63
CA LEU A 451 -25.05 -20.17 6.08
C LEU A 451 -26.18 -19.38 6.79
N PRO A 452 -26.52 -19.74 8.05
CA PRO A 452 -27.55 -18.99 8.80
C PRO A 452 -27.24 -17.50 8.89
N ASN A 453 -28.26 -16.64 8.80
CA ASN A 453 -28.14 -15.17 8.81
C ASN A 453 -27.30 -14.63 9.97
N ILE A 454 -27.35 -15.26 11.16
CA ILE A 454 -26.53 -14.88 12.29
C ILE A 454 -25.00 -14.98 12.01
N VAL A 455 -24.58 -15.82 11.07
CA VAL A 455 -23.18 -15.92 10.65
C VAL A 455 -22.86 -14.73 9.75
N ARG A 456 -23.76 -14.38 8.81
CA ARG A 456 -23.61 -13.21 7.96
C ARG A 456 -23.53 -11.93 8.80
N GLU A 457 -24.42 -11.72 9.76
CA GLU A 457 -24.40 -10.57 10.68
C GLU A 457 -23.05 -10.43 11.40
N LYS A 458 -22.45 -11.55 11.82
CA LYS A 458 -21.14 -11.53 12.49
C LYS A 458 -19.99 -11.26 11.49
N THR A 459 -20.06 -11.78 10.25
CA THR A 459 -19.05 -11.47 9.23
C THR A 459 -19.15 -10.02 8.79
N ASP A 460 -20.37 -9.46 8.64
CA ASP A 460 -20.57 -8.05 8.33
C ASP A 460 -20.03 -7.12 9.43
N ALA A 461 -20.14 -7.54 10.69
CA ALA A 461 -19.52 -6.81 11.80
C ALA A 461 -17.99 -6.81 11.73
N LEU A 462 -17.37 -7.92 11.30
CA LEU A 462 -15.94 -8.00 11.05
C LEU A 462 -15.53 -7.20 9.82
N ASP A 463 -16.30 -7.23 8.75
CA ASP A 463 -16.06 -6.49 7.52
C ASP A 463 -16.17 -4.97 7.74
N SER A 464 -17.21 -4.49 8.43
CA SER A 464 -17.33 -3.08 8.80
C SER A 464 -16.13 -2.56 9.63
N LEU A 465 -15.56 -3.42 10.47
CA LEU A 465 -14.31 -3.14 11.16
C LEU A 465 -13.13 -3.11 10.16
N GLY A 466 -13.09 -4.05 9.22
CA GLY A 466 -12.09 -4.18 8.16
C GLY A 466 -12.00 -2.92 7.31
N ASN A 467 -13.13 -2.38 6.87
CA ASN A 467 -13.18 -1.14 6.08
C ASN A 467 -12.63 0.07 6.83
N THR A 468 -12.91 0.16 8.14
CA THR A 468 -12.36 1.23 8.98
C THR A 468 -10.84 1.09 9.14
N THR A 469 -10.33 -0.12 9.35
CA THR A 469 -8.87 -0.36 9.48
C THR A 469 -8.16 -0.21 8.15
N ALA A 470 -8.75 -0.66 7.04
CA ALA A 470 -8.21 -0.49 5.69
C ALA A 470 -8.09 1.00 5.31
N ALA A 471 -9.09 1.83 5.63
CA ALA A 471 -8.99 3.27 5.43
C ALA A 471 -7.84 3.87 6.25
N THR A 472 -7.70 3.46 7.52
CA THR A 472 -6.61 3.88 8.42
C THR A 472 -5.24 3.46 7.88
N GLY A 473 -5.10 2.23 7.39
CA GLY A 473 -3.88 1.70 6.77
C GLY A 473 -3.49 2.45 5.50
N LYS A 474 -4.46 2.78 4.65
CA LYS A 474 -4.24 3.62 3.45
C LYS A 474 -3.75 5.01 3.82
N GLY A 475 -4.36 5.68 4.81
CA GLY A 475 -3.88 6.97 5.32
C GLY A 475 -2.43 6.91 5.82
N PHE A 476 -2.10 5.87 6.60
CA PHE A 476 -0.74 5.60 7.06
C PHE A 476 0.24 5.38 5.88
N ALA A 477 -0.14 4.57 4.89
CA ALA A 477 0.67 4.33 3.70
C ALA A 477 0.95 5.61 2.90
N ILE A 478 -0.06 6.46 2.71
CA ILE A 478 0.06 7.74 1.99
C ILE A 478 0.96 8.72 2.78
N GLY A 479 0.80 8.82 4.10
CA GLY A 479 1.63 9.68 4.95
C GLY A 479 3.09 9.25 4.97
N SER A 480 3.36 7.96 5.13
CA SER A 480 4.73 7.42 5.11
C SER A 480 5.40 7.60 3.74
N ALA A 481 4.64 7.48 2.65
CA ALA A 481 5.17 7.73 1.32
C ALA A 481 5.53 9.18 1.07
N ALA A 482 4.80 10.13 1.65
CA ALA A 482 5.16 11.54 1.54
C ALA A 482 6.53 11.84 2.18
N LEU A 483 6.77 11.31 3.38
CA LEU A 483 8.07 11.45 4.05
C LEU A 483 9.19 10.71 3.30
N THR A 484 8.92 9.50 2.81
CA THR A 484 9.88 8.70 2.02
C THR A 484 10.22 9.40 0.70
N ALA A 485 9.21 9.93 -0.01
CA ALA A 485 9.43 10.62 -1.26
C ALA A 485 10.27 11.90 -1.07
N LEU A 486 10.04 12.65 0.02
CA LEU A 486 10.88 13.79 0.36
C LEU A 486 12.34 13.36 0.56
N ALA A 487 12.61 12.31 1.32
CA ALA A 487 13.95 11.76 1.49
C ALA A 487 14.59 11.32 0.17
N LEU A 488 13.81 10.74 -0.75
CA LEU A 488 14.28 10.33 -2.07
C LEU A 488 14.57 11.52 -2.99
N ILE A 489 13.78 12.61 -2.93
CA ILE A 489 14.07 13.85 -3.68
C ILE A 489 15.42 14.40 -3.25
N VAL A 490 15.68 14.41 -1.94
CA VAL A 490 16.97 14.86 -1.42
C VAL A 490 18.10 13.94 -1.88
N SER A 491 17.91 12.62 -1.79
CA SER A 491 18.92 11.66 -2.32
C SER A 491 19.20 11.86 -3.81
N TYR A 492 18.22 12.31 -4.59
CA TYR A 492 18.44 12.69 -5.99
C TYR A 492 19.30 13.96 -6.09
N THR A 493 19.00 15.02 -5.30
CA THR A 493 19.78 16.27 -5.33
C THR A 493 21.22 16.04 -4.90
N ASP A 494 21.45 15.26 -3.84
CA ASP A 494 22.77 14.90 -3.36
C ASP A 494 23.57 14.15 -4.44
N LYS A 495 22.92 13.19 -5.11
CA LYS A 495 23.53 12.44 -6.20
C LYS A 495 23.99 13.33 -7.36
N ILE A 496 23.19 14.34 -7.73
CA ILE A 496 23.55 15.31 -8.77
C ILE A 496 24.69 16.22 -8.33
N THR A 497 24.69 16.67 -7.06
CA THR A 497 25.73 17.50 -6.48
C THR A 497 27.06 16.74 -6.38
N GLU A 498 27.04 15.45 -5.98
CA GLU A 498 28.24 14.58 -6.00
C GLU A 498 28.88 14.46 -7.40
N MET A 499 28.07 14.61 -8.47
CA MET A 499 28.56 14.61 -9.84
C MET A 499 29.14 15.98 -10.29
N GLY A 500 29.21 16.96 -9.38
CA GLY A 500 29.78 18.29 -9.64
C GLY A 500 28.83 19.24 -10.37
N ILE A 501 27.52 18.93 -10.40
CA ILE A 501 26.52 19.81 -11.01
C ILE A 501 25.85 20.68 -9.93
N GLU A 502 25.96 22.00 -10.09
CA GLU A 502 25.26 22.94 -9.24
C GLU A 502 23.78 23.04 -9.65
N LEU A 503 22.90 22.80 -8.69
CA LEU A 503 21.45 22.92 -8.88
C LEU A 503 20.96 24.32 -8.52
N ASN A 504 20.24 24.96 -9.44
CA ASN A 504 19.50 26.18 -9.17
C ASN A 504 18.01 25.86 -8.99
N LEU A 505 17.62 25.63 -7.75
CA LEU A 505 16.27 25.21 -7.36
C LEU A 505 15.32 26.40 -7.09
N SER A 506 15.68 27.61 -7.54
CA SER A 506 14.78 28.75 -7.45
C SER A 506 13.49 28.49 -8.22
N VAL A 507 12.34 28.82 -7.65
CA VAL A 507 11.03 28.75 -8.31
C VAL A 507 10.96 29.65 -9.55
N THR A 508 11.82 30.66 -9.61
CA THR A 508 11.94 31.54 -10.79
C THR A 508 12.75 30.93 -11.92
N ASN A 509 13.45 29.82 -11.69
CA ASN A 509 14.12 29.08 -12.76
C ASN A 509 13.06 28.41 -13.64
N PRO A 510 13.04 28.72 -14.98
CA PRO A 510 12.01 28.17 -15.87
C PRO A 510 11.98 26.63 -15.90
N ALA A 511 13.13 25.95 -15.83
CA ALA A 511 13.19 24.48 -15.82
C ALA A 511 12.52 23.92 -14.56
N VAL A 512 12.76 24.51 -13.40
CA VAL A 512 12.11 24.13 -12.13
C VAL A 512 10.62 24.38 -12.19
N LEU A 513 10.21 25.57 -12.67
CA LEU A 513 8.79 25.94 -12.76
C LEU A 513 7.99 25.03 -13.70
N ILE A 514 8.52 24.74 -14.89
CA ILE A 514 7.89 23.82 -15.86
C ILE A 514 7.89 22.40 -15.27
N GLY A 515 8.97 22.01 -14.59
CA GLY A 515 9.06 20.78 -13.83
C GLY A 515 7.94 20.66 -12.79
N LEU A 516 7.73 21.69 -11.96
CA LEU A 516 6.66 21.75 -10.96
C LEU A 516 5.26 21.56 -11.59
N PHE A 517 4.97 22.25 -12.68
CA PHE A 517 3.68 22.11 -13.35
C PHE A 517 3.49 20.71 -13.95
N SER A 518 4.51 20.17 -14.62
CA SER A 518 4.46 18.82 -15.18
C SER A 518 4.30 17.77 -14.07
N GLY A 519 5.05 17.92 -12.99
CA GLY A 519 4.95 17.06 -11.82
C GLY A 519 3.58 17.12 -11.15
N ALA A 520 3.03 18.32 -10.96
CA ALA A 520 1.69 18.49 -10.38
C ALA A 520 0.59 17.88 -11.26
N MET A 521 0.75 17.87 -12.58
CA MET A 521 -0.18 17.26 -13.53
C MET A 521 -0.14 15.72 -13.48
N LEU A 522 1.02 15.11 -13.29
CA LEU A 522 1.19 13.65 -13.42
C LEU A 522 0.24 12.81 -12.54
N PRO A 523 0.02 13.08 -11.26
CA PRO A 523 -0.93 12.33 -10.42
C PRO A 523 -2.37 12.39 -10.95
N PHE A 524 -2.82 13.55 -11.46
CA PHE A 524 -4.14 13.70 -12.05
C PHE A 524 -4.28 12.90 -13.35
N LEU A 525 -3.29 13.00 -14.24
CA LEU A 525 -3.28 12.23 -15.48
C LEU A 525 -3.28 10.73 -15.21
N PHE A 526 -2.44 10.27 -14.28
CA PHE A 526 -2.34 8.90 -13.87
C PHE A 526 -3.67 8.38 -13.26
N SER A 527 -4.29 9.17 -12.38
CA SER A 527 -5.59 8.82 -11.77
C SER A 527 -6.70 8.74 -12.84
N ALA A 528 -6.73 9.69 -13.78
CA ALA A 528 -7.68 9.64 -14.89
C ALA A 528 -7.50 8.39 -15.76
N MET A 529 -6.26 7.96 -16.00
CA MET A 529 -5.96 6.75 -16.77
C MET A 529 -6.42 5.49 -16.01
N THR A 530 -6.12 5.37 -14.72
CA THR A 530 -6.50 4.20 -13.91
C THR A 530 -8.02 4.11 -13.70
N MET A 531 -8.69 5.23 -13.45
CA MET A 531 -10.16 5.26 -13.33
C MET A 531 -10.86 4.85 -14.63
N ARG A 532 -10.41 5.38 -15.77
CA ARG A 532 -10.94 4.97 -17.08
C ARG A 532 -10.64 3.50 -17.38
N ALA A 533 -9.51 2.98 -16.92
CA ALA A 533 -9.16 1.58 -17.06
C ALA A 533 -10.13 0.67 -16.30
N VAL A 534 -10.47 1.04 -15.06
CA VAL A 534 -11.52 0.34 -14.27
C VAL A 534 -12.85 0.37 -15.03
N GLY A 535 -13.29 1.54 -15.50
CA GLY A 535 -14.56 1.67 -16.22
C GLY A 535 -14.61 0.82 -17.49
N ARG A 536 -13.52 0.79 -18.29
CA ARG A 536 -13.47 -0.07 -19.51
C ARG A 536 -13.46 -1.56 -19.17
N ALA A 537 -12.82 -1.95 -18.09
CA ALA A 537 -12.81 -3.34 -17.64
C ALA A 537 -14.18 -3.75 -17.08
N ALA A 538 -14.81 -2.90 -16.26
CA ALA A 538 -16.14 -3.11 -15.69
C ALA A 538 -17.21 -3.25 -16.77
N GLN A 539 -17.18 -2.43 -17.84
CA GLN A 539 -18.11 -2.55 -18.96
C GLN A 539 -18.12 -3.96 -19.57
N LYS A 540 -16.97 -4.62 -19.67
CA LYS A 540 -16.89 -5.98 -20.22
C LYS A 540 -17.51 -7.00 -19.28
N ILE A 541 -17.35 -6.81 -17.98
CA ILE A 541 -17.97 -7.68 -16.98
C ILE A 541 -19.49 -7.48 -16.97
N VAL A 542 -19.96 -6.24 -16.99
CA VAL A 542 -21.40 -5.94 -17.13
C VAL A 542 -22.03 -6.65 -18.34
N VAL A 543 -21.37 -6.59 -19.50
CA VAL A 543 -21.83 -7.27 -20.71
C VAL A 543 -21.89 -8.78 -20.51
N GLU A 544 -20.86 -9.37 -19.90
CA GLU A 544 -20.79 -10.82 -19.65
C GLU A 544 -21.83 -11.26 -18.62
N VAL A 545 -21.98 -10.54 -17.52
CA VAL A 545 -22.99 -10.87 -16.49
C VAL A 545 -24.41 -10.82 -17.06
N ARG A 546 -24.72 -9.76 -17.85
CA ARG A 546 -26.02 -9.67 -18.56
C ARG A 546 -26.21 -10.80 -19.55
N ARG A 547 -25.17 -11.20 -20.29
CA ARG A 547 -25.22 -12.34 -21.21
C ARG A 547 -25.56 -13.61 -20.47
N GLN A 548 -24.92 -13.91 -19.37
CA GLN A 548 -25.14 -15.11 -18.58
C GLN A 548 -26.55 -15.16 -18.00
N PHE A 549 -27.06 -14.06 -17.42
CA PHE A 549 -28.45 -13.99 -16.92
C PHE A 549 -29.49 -14.20 -18.03
N LYS A 550 -29.18 -13.82 -19.27
CA LYS A 550 -30.08 -13.98 -20.40
C LYS A 550 -30.01 -15.38 -21.04
N GLU A 551 -28.81 -15.95 -21.17
CA GLU A 551 -28.54 -17.14 -21.97
C GLU A 551 -28.49 -18.43 -21.15
N ILE A 552 -28.14 -18.37 -19.85
CA ILE A 552 -28.14 -19.54 -18.98
C ILE A 552 -29.54 -19.72 -18.39
N GLU A 553 -30.30 -20.66 -18.96
CA GLU A 553 -31.66 -20.97 -18.53
C GLU A 553 -31.68 -21.47 -17.08
N GLY A 554 -32.51 -20.84 -16.24
CA GLY A 554 -32.64 -21.16 -14.82
C GLY A 554 -31.57 -20.52 -13.90
N LEU A 555 -30.67 -19.70 -14.41
CA LEU A 555 -29.66 -19.02 -13.57
C LEU A 555 -30.31 -18.06 -12.57
N ILE A 556 -31.24 -17.21 -13.01
CA ILE A 556 -31.98 -16.27 -12.15
C ILE A 556 -32.80 -17.02 -11.09
N ASP A 557 -33.35 -18.16 -11.45
CA ASP A 557 -34.13 -19.01 -10.53
C ASP A 557 -33.28 -19.84 -9.55
N GLY A 558 -31.94 -19.78 -9.67
CA GLY A 558 -31.01 -20.58 -8.87
C GLY A 558 -30.99 -22.08 -9.21
N LYS A 559 -31.47 -22.46 -10.40
CA LYS A 559 -31.50 -23.86 -10.89
C LYS A 559 -30.27 -24.22 -11.71
N ALA A 560 -29.53 -23.24 -12.20
CA ALA A 560 -28.29 -23.41 -12.95
C ALA A 560 -27.13 -22.70 -12.24
N GLU A 561 -25.90 -23.15 -12.47
CA GLU A 561 -24.69 -22.54 -11.94
C GLU A 561 -24.12 -21.51 -12.93
N ALA A 562 -23.63 -20.37 -12.41
CA ALA A 562 -22.99 -19.34 -13.21
C ALA A 562 -21.61 -19.78 -13.71
N ASP A 563 -21.18 -19.26 -14.86
CA ASP A 563 -19.83 -19.40 -15.38
C ASP A 563 -18.90 -18.35 -14.77
N TYR A 564 -18.42 -18.61 -13.56
CA TYR A 564 -17.49 -17.73 -12.83
C TYR A 564 -16.11 -17.64 -13.50
N GLU A 565 -15.65 -18.71 -14.18
CA GLU A 565 -14.30 -18.74 -14.79
C GLU A 565 -14.16 -17.72 -15.90
N THR A 566 -15.20 -17.53 -16.70
CA THR A 566 -15.21 -16.52 -17.78
C THR A 566 -15.10 -15.09 -17.21
N CYS A 567 -15.79 -14.76 -16.14
CA CYS A 567 -15.68 -13.44 -15.49
C CYS A 567 -14.26 -13.20 -14.96
N VAL A 568 -13.66 -14.17 -14.27
CA VAL A 568 -12.25 -14.08 -13.79
C VAL A 568 -11.27 -13.90 -14.95
N ASP A 569 -11.47 -14.61 -16.07
CA ASP A 569 -10.61 -14.50 -17.26
C ASP A 569 -10.71 -13.11 -17.92
N ILE A 570 -11.92 -12.55 -18.04
CA ILE A 570 -12.17 -11.20 -18.57
C ILE A 570 -11.51 -10.15 -17.70
N CYS A 571 -11.68 -10.19 -16.36
CA CYS A 571 -11.02 -9.29 -15.42
C CYS A 571 -9.50 -9.39 -15.55
N THR A 572 -8.94 -10.62 -15.60
CA THR A 572 -7.50 -10.83 -15.74
C THR A 572 -6.94 -10.22 -17.02
N LYS A 573 -7.55 -10.50 -18.17
CA LYS A 573 -7.09 -9.99 -19.47
C LYS A 573 -7.21 -8.48 -19.55
N SER A 574 -8.29 -7.91 -19.02
CA SER A 574 -8.52 -6.48 -19.05
C SER A 574 -7.54 -5.74 -18.15
N SER A 575 -7.36 -6.15 -16.90
CA SER A 575 -6.45 -5.50 -15.96
C SER A 575 -5.00 -5.52 -16.44
N LEU A 576 -4.53 -6.66 -16.97
CA LEU A 576 -3.17 -6.78 -17.51
C LEU A 576 -2.93 -5.88 -18.73
N LYS A 577 -3.92 -5.67 -19.58
CA LYS A 577 -3.82 -4.76 -20.71
C LYS A 577 -3.84 -3.29 -20.28
N GLU A 578 -4.75 -2.95 -19.38
CA GLU A 578 -5.00 -1.56 -18.95
C GLU A 578 -3.90 -1.00 -18.04
N MET A 579 -3.14 -1.84 -17.32
CA MET A 579 -2.05 -1.37 -16.45
C MET A 579 -0.80 -0.89 -17.19
N ILE A 580 -0.64 -1.21 -18.50
CA ILE A 580 0.59 -0.95 -19.25
C ILE A 580 0.85 0.55 -19.37
N PHE A 581 -0.15 1.34 -19.77
CA PHE A 581 0.02 2.77 -19.99
C PHE A 581 0.30 3.56 -18.69
N PRO A 582 -0.43 3.37 -17.58
CA PRO A 582 -0.09 3.98 -16.30
C PRO A 582 1.33 3.63 -15.83
N ALA A 583 1.75 2.37 -15.99
CA ALA A 583 3.10 1.96 -15.62
C ALA A 583 4.18 2.61 -16.49
N ALA A 584 3.95 2.70 -17.80
CA ALA A 584 4.86 3.37 -18.72
C ALA A 584 4.99 4.87 -18.38
N LEU A 585 3.90 5.55 -18.00
CA LEU A 585 3.94 6.95 -17.59
C LEU A 585 4.87 7.15 -16.37
N GLY A 586 4.75 6.31 -15.32
CA GLY A 586 5.57 6.42 -14.13
C GLY A 586 7.07 6.24 -14.39
N ILE A 587 7.44 5.45 -15.39
CA ILE A 587 8.84 5.17 -15.73
C ILE A 587 9.41 6.19 -16.73
N LEU A 588 8.64 6.53 -17.76
CA LEU A 588 9.12 7.39 -18.83
C LEU A 588 9.09 8.88 -18.48
N ALA A 589 8.14 9.32 -17.65
CA ALA A 589 8.00 10.74 -17.31
C ALA A 589 9.28 11.36 -16.73
N PRO A 590 9.94 10.80 -15.70
CA PRO A 590 11.16 11.41 -15.16
C PRO A 590 12.32 11.41 -16.17
N ILE A 591 12.40 10.40 -17.02
CA ILE A 591 13.45 10.32 -18.06
C ILE A 591 13.20 11.41 -19.11
N ILE A 592 11.98 11.56 -19.60
CA ILE A 592 11.60 12.57 -20.60
C ILE A 592 11.82 13.97 -20.02
N VAL A 593 11.31 14.24 -18.83
CA VAL A 593 11.49 15.54 -18.16
C VAL A 593 12.98 15.84 -17.95
N GLY A 594 13.76 14.85 -17.52
CA GLY A 594 15.19 14.99 -17.30
C GLY A 594 15.96 15.29 -18.60
N LEU A 595 15.64 14.61 -19.69
CA LEU A 595 16.26 14.86 -20.98
C LEU A 595 15.89 16.24 -21.57
N VAL A 596 14.67 16.70 -21.34
CA VAL A 596 14.17 17.98 -21.88
C VAL A 596 14.57 19.17 -20.99
N LEU A 597 14.34 19.09 -19.68
CA LEU A 597 14.49 20.19 -18.72
C LEU A 597 15.76 20.10 -17.85
N GLY A 598 16.54 19.02 -17.98
CA GLY A 598 17.73 18.78 -17.16
C GLY A 598 17.43 18.44 -15.70
N CYS A 599 18.49 18.41 -14.89
CA CYS A 599 18.41 18.00 -13.48
C CYS A 599 17.51 18.93 -12.64
N ASN A 600 17.53 20.24 -12.88
CA ASN A 600 16.67 21.19 -12.19
C ASN A 600 15.19 20.92 -12.44
N GLY A 601 14.82 20.60 -13.69
CA GLY A 601 13.45 20.28 -14.07
C GLY A 601 12.93 19.00 -13.41
N VAL A 602 13.79 18.01 -13.22
CA VAL A 602 13.44 16.78 -12.50
C VAL A 602 13.12 17.07 -11.03
N VAL A 603 13.90 17.89 -10.35
CA VAL A 603 13.60 18.26 -8.95
C VAL A 603 12.24 18.96 -8.87
N GLY A 604 11.97 19.90 -9.81
CA GLY A 604 10.66 20.55 -9.89
C GLY A 604 9.54 19.53 -10.09
N MET A 605 9.71 18.59 -11.02
CA MET A 605 8.72 17.53 -11.29
C MET A 605 8.47 16.67 -10.04
N LEU A 606 9.50 16.24 -9.36
CA LEU A 606 9.36 15.42 -8.15
C LEU A 606 8.63 16.16 -7.03
N ALA A 607 8.96 17.43 -6.80
CA ALA A 607 8.29 18.28 -5.81
C ALA A 607 6.81 18.50 -6.18
N GLY A 608 6.51 18.81 -7.45
CA GLY A 608 5.15 18.99 -7.94
C GLY A 608 4.31 17.72 -7.81
N ALA A 609 4.88 16.57 -8.18
CA ALA A 609 4.23 15.27 -8.05
C ALA A 609 3.96 14.88 -6.58
N LEU A 610 4.91 15.16 -5.67
CA LEU A 610 4.74 14.90 -4.25
C LEU A 610 3.59 15.72 -3.67
N ILE A 611 3.56 17.02 -3.90
CA ILE A 611 2.58 17.94 -3.29
C ILE A 611 1.17 17.61 -3.79
N SER A 612 0.98 17.55 -5.11
CA SER A 612 -0.33 17.27 -5.69
C SER A 612 -0.78 15.83 -5.47
N GLY A 613 0.15 14.89 -5.60
CA GLY A 613 -0.14 13.46 -5.44
C GLY A 613 -0.49 13.07 -4.02
N PHE A 614 0.20 13.62 -3.01
CA PHE A 614 -0.15 13.40 -1.61
C PHE A 614 -1.57 13.88 -1.29
N ALA A 615 -1.91 15.11 -1.65
CA ALA A 615 -3.24 15.65 -1.43
C ALA A 615 -4.31 14.86 -2.18
N LEU A 616 -4.06 14.52 -3.45
CA LEU A 616 -4.99 13.75 -4.28
C LEU A 616 -5.21 12.33 -3.73
N ALA A 617 -4.16 11.64 -3.30
CA ALA A 617 -4.25 10.30 -2.73
C ALA A 617 -5.09 10.29 -1.42
N VAL A 618 -4.86 11.26 -0.52
CA VAL A 618 -5.66 11.42 0.71
C VAL A 618 -7.13 11.69 0.37
N MET A 619 -7.38 12.66 -0.53
CA MET A 619 -8.73 12.98 -0.99
C MET A 619 -9.46 11.75 -1.53
N MET A 620 -8.83 11.00 -2.43
CA MET A 620 -9.45 9.83 -3.07
C MET A 620 -9.70 8.70 -2.06
N ALA A 621 -8.73 8.39 -1.21
CA ALA A 621 -8.86 7.35 -0.20
C ALA A 621 -9.98 7.66 0.81
N ASN A 622 -10.05 8.90 1.28
CA ASN A 622 -11.03 9.31 2.28
C ASN A 622 -12.44 9.48 1.69
N SER A 623 -12.58 10.02 0.46
CA SER A 623 -13.87 10.06 -0.22
C SER A 623 -14.44 8.66 -0.40
N GLY A 624 -13.64 7.75 -0.97
CA GLY A 624 -14.08 6.39 -1.24
C GLY A 624 -14.46 5.63 0.04
N GLY A 625 -13.62 5.72 1.08
CA GLY A 625 -13.93 5.10 2.39
C GLY A 625 -15.16 5.69 3.08
N ALA A 626 -15.42 6.99 2.90
CA ALA A 626 -16.59 7.64 3.47
C ALA A 626 -17.88 7.21 2.75
N TRP A 627 -17.89 7.08 1.41
CA TRP A 627 -19.06 6.60 0.67
C TRP A 627 -19.40 5.15 1.02
N ASP A 628 -18.43 4.26 1.09
CA ASP A 628 -18.64 2.87 1.47
C ASP A 628 -19.25 2.76 2.88
N ASN A 629 -18.65 3.45 3.87
CA ASN A 629 -19.20 3.45 5.22
C ASN A 629 -20.52 4.22 5.35
N ALA A 630 -20.83 5.19 4.50
CA ALA A 630 -22.16 5.82 4.43
C ALA A 630 -23.22 4.84 3.92
N LYS A 631 -22.90 4.02 2.88
CA LYS A 631 -23.74 2.92 2.42
C LYS A 631 -24.03 1.94 3.56
N LYS A 632 -22.98 1.44 4.23
CA LYS A 632 -23.13 0.50 5.35
C LYS A 632 -23.91 1.09 6.54
N TYR A 633 -23.76 2.39 6.80
CA TYR A 633 -24.54 3.08 7.82
C TYR A 633 -26.04 3.11 7.49
N ILE A 634 -26.41 3.26 6.22
CA ILE A 634 -27.79 3.17 5.76
C ILE A 634 -28.29 1.73 5.86
N GLU A 635 -27.53 0.76 5.41
CA GLU A 635 -27.85 -0.68 5.48
C GLU A 635 -28.14 -1.15 6.91
N ALA A 636 -27.48 -0.56 7.90
CA ALA A 636 -27.71 -0.83 9.33
C ALA A 636 -29.10 -0.31 9.85
N GLY A 637 -29.97 0.14 8.96
CA GLY A 637 -31.33 0.56 9.28
C GLY A 637 -31.54 2.07 9.38
N ASN A 638 -30.52 2.89 9.12
CA ASN A 638 -30.67 4.34 9.09
C ASN A 638 -31.25 4.79 7.73
N PHE A 639 -31.96 5.91 7.70
CA PHE A 639 -32.51 6.52 6.48
C PHE A 639 -33.34 5.57 5.58
N GLY A 640 -34.05 4.62 6.19
CA GLY A 640 -34.91 3.67 5.49
C GLY A 640 -34.29 2.28 5.24
N GLY A 641 -32.99 2.09 5.55
CA GLY A 641 -32.32 0.80 5.50
C GLY A 641 -32.07 0.26 4.10
N LYS A 642 -31.67 -1.01 4.04
CA LYS A 642 -31.33 -1.73 2.79
C LYS A 642 -32.52 -1.76 1.83
N GLY A 643 -32.31 -1.44 0.56
CA GLY A 643 -33.33 -1.41 -0.49
C GLY A 643 -34.09 -0.08 -0.61
N SER A 644 -33.92 0.87 0.31
CA SER A 644 -34.50 2.21 0.21
C SER A 644 -33.92 3.04 -0.94
N GLU A 645 -34.57 4.13 -1.34
CA GLU A 645 -34.05 5.09 -2.31
C GLU A 645 -32.74 5.73 -1.82
N ASN A 646 -32.61 5.95 -0.51
CA ASN A 646 -31.37 6.41 0.11
C ASN A 646 -30.24 5.39 -0.02
N HIS A 647 -30.55 4.10 0.15
CA HIS A 647 -29.58 3.03 -0.07
C HIS A 647 -29.12 2.97 -1.53
N LYS A 648 -30.03 3.07 -2.49
CA LYS A 648 -29.69 3.11 -3.93
C LYS A 648 -28.78 4.29 -4.27
N ALA A 649 -29.08 5.48 -3.71
CA ALA A 649 -28.23 6.65 -3.90
C ALA A 649 -26.83 6.45 -3.30
N ALA A 650 -26.74 5.80 -2.13
CA ALA A 650 -25.47 5.50 -1.48
C ALA A 650 -24.65 4.45 -2.25
N VAL A 651 -25.27 3.44 -2.83
CA VAL A 651 -24.62 2.47 -3.73
C VAL A 651 -23.98 3.17 -4.93
N VAL A 652 -24.67 4.16 -5.53
CA VAL A 652 -24.07 4.96 -6.61
C VAL A 652 -22.84 5.73 -6.13
N GLY A 653 -22.90 6.32 -4.93
CA GLY A 653 -21.74 7.00 -4.33
C GLY A 653 -20.56 6.07 -4.08
N ASP A 654 -20.82 4.88 -3.55
CA ASP A 654 -19.81 3.84 -3.30
C ASP A 654 -19.16 3.35 -4.61
N THR A 655 -19.96 3.06 -5.64
CA THR A 655 -19.48 2.69 -6.98
C THR A 655 -18.55 3.76 -7.60
N VAL A 656 -18.79 5.06 -7.35
CA VAL A 656 -17.88 6.14 -7.73
C VAL A 656 -16.61 6.13 -6.86
N GLY A 657 -16.77 5.83 -5.58
CA GLY A 657 -15.69 5.81 -4.57
C GLY A 657 -14.72 4.64 -4.72
N ASP A 658 -15.17 3.50 -5.21
CA ASP A 658 -14.39 2.28 -5.35
C ASP A 658 -13.11 2.45 -6.17
N PRO A 659 -13.14 2.99 -7.40
CA PRO A 659 -11.92 3.29 -8.13
C PRO A 659 -11.01 4.28 -7.40
N PHE A 660 -11.56 5.19 -6.58
CA PHE A 660 -10.79 6.18 -5.81
C PHE A 660 -10.02 5.50 -4.70
N LYS A 661 -10.70 4.73 -3.82
CA LYS A 661 -10.09 4.18 -2.60
C LYS A 661 -9.18 2.96 -2.85
N ASP A 662 -9.46 2.16 -3.88
CA ASP A 662 -8.84 0.85 -4.05
C ASP A 662 -7.93 0.74 -5.29
N THR A 663 -8.06 1.66 -6.26
CA THR A 663 -7.21 1.64 -7.46
C THR A 663 -6.36 2.90 -7.57
N SER A 664 -6.96 4.07 -7.79
CA SER A 664 -6.23 5.29 -8.14
C SER A 664 -5.50 5.90 -6.95
N GLY A 665 -6.15 6.08 -5.81
CA GLY A 665 -5.56 6.68 -4.62
C GLY A 665 -4.27 5.98 -4.17
N PRO A 666 -4.32 4.67 -3.87
CA PRO A 666 -3.11 3.92 -3.49
C PRO A 666 -2.04 3.87 -4.59
N SER A 667 -2.44 3.85 -5.87
CA SER A 667 -1.49 3.79 -6.98
C SER A 667 -0.75 5.11 -7.20
N VAL A 668 -1.36 6.26 -6.90
CA VAL A 668 -0.69 7.59 -6.88
C VAL A 668 0.42 7.61 -5.85
N ASN A 669 0.22 6.98 -4.70
CA ASN A 669 1.22 6.83 -3.65
C ASN A 669 2.50 6.13 -4.17
N ILE A 670 2.33 5.05 -4.93
CA ILE A 670 3.45 4.33 -5.57
C ILE A 670 4.08 5.20 -6.67
N LEU A 671 3.26 5.88 -7.48
CA LEU A 671 3.75 6.75 -8.56
C LEU A 671 4.77 7.77 -8.04
N ILE A 672 4.46 8.48 -6.95
CA ILE A 672 5.34 9.51 -6.38
C ILE A 672 6.73 8.94 -6.05
N LYS A 673 6.78 7.76 -5.42
CA LYS A 673 8.02 7.09 -5.07
C LYS A 673 8.76 6.56 -6.30
N LEU A 674 8.03 5.96 -7.24
CA LEU A 674 8.61 5.44 -8.48
C LEU A 674 9.27 6.55 -9.31
N LEU A 675 8.61 7.72 -9.45
CA LEU A 675 9.21 8.88 -10.13
C LEU A 675 10.56 9.25 -9.53
N SER A 676 10.66 9.29 -8.19
CA SER A 676 11.90 9.59 -7.47
C SER A 676 12.96 8.50 -7.68
N MET A 677 12.58 7.22 -7.56
CA MET A 677 13.50 6.09 -7.75
C MET A 677 14.04 6.00 -9.18
N VAL A 678 13.19 6.21 -10.19
CA VAL A 678 13.62 6.25 -11.59
C VAL A 678 14.55 7.43 -11.83
N SER A 679 14.25 8.62 -11.26
CA SER A 679 15.13 9.79 -11.36
C SER A 679 16.52 9.51 -10.80
N ILE A 680 16.62 8.86 -9.64
CA ILE A 680 17.91 8.52 -9.02
C ILE A 680 18.69 7.52 -9.89
N VAL A 681 18.03 6.50 -10.42
CA VAL A 681 18.67 5.49 -11.28
C VAL A 681 19.18 6.10 -12.57
N PHE A 682 18.41 6.98 -13.20
CA PHE A 682 18.79 7.63 -14.45
C PHE A 682 19.53 8.97 -14.25
N ALA A 683 19.90 9.34 -13.02
CA ALA A 683 20.55 10.61 -12.69
C ALA A 683 21.80 10.87 -13.54
N ALA A 684 22.70 9.90 -13.68
CA ALA A 684 23.91 10.03 -14.48
C ALA A 684 23.63 10.23 -15.97
N LEU A 685 22.61 9.56 -16.51
CA LEU A 685 22.18 9.74 -17.90
C LEU A 685 21.61 11.17 -18.11
N ILE A 686 20.76 11.61 -17.17
CA ILE A 686 20.16 12.96 -17.20
C ILE A 686 21.24 14.03 -17.02
N ALA A 687 22.19 13.83 -16.12
CA ALA A 687 23.31 14.74 -15.90
C ALA A 687 24.19 14.91 -17.15
N THR A 688 24.35 13.83 -17.93
CA THR A 688 25.20 13.86 -19.13
C THR A 688 24.49 14.43 -20.37
N TYR A 689 23.20 14.13 -20.54
CA TYR A 689 22.46 14.42 -21.78
C TYR A 689 21.24 15.31 -21.56
N GLY A 690 20.97 15.72 -20.32
CA GLY A 690 19.77 16.49 -19.98
C GLY A 690 19.83 17.96 -20.41
N GLY A 691 18.65 18.59 -20.49
CA GLY A 691 18.49 20.00 -20.84
C GLY A 691 18.47 20.31 -22.33
N MET A 692 18.78 19.36 -23.22
CA MET A 692 18.79 19.54 -24.69
C MET A 692 19.48 20.83 -25.14
N GLY A 693 20.39 21.44 -24.35
CA GLY A 693 20.99 22.74 -24.57
C GLY A 693 20.02 23.93 -24.47
N LEU A 694 18.83 23.74 -23.89
CA LEU A 694 17.82 24.78 -23.71
C LEU A 694 17.93 25.50 -22.38
N PHE A 695 18.52 24.86 -21.34
CA PHE A 695 18.65 25.38 -19.98
C PHE A 695 20.05 25.15 -19.43
#